data_2246967e8ebaa5371ce51e9ed6bdf491
#
_entry.id   2246967e8ebaa5371ce51e9ed6bdf491
#
_cell.length_a   1.000
_cell.length_b   1.000
_cell.length_c   1.000
_cell.angle_alpha   90.00
_cell.angle_beta   90.00
_cell.angle_gamma   90.00
#
_symmetry.space_group_name_H-M   'P 1'
#
loop_
_entity.id
_entity.type
_entity.pdbx_description
1 polymer ?
#
loop_
_entity_poly.entity_id
_entity_poly.type
_entity_poly.pdbx_seq_one_letter_code
_entity_poly.pdbx_strand_id
1 'polypeptide(L)'
;IRDDRGYLARRLSAPMFQPPLSLSLSLSPPLPPPPPLRQLRSTGTAHHFSFLLNSTDYRILRMDEDHDRMYVGSKDYILSLDLHDINKEPLIIHWPVAPQRKTECVLSGKDTNGECGNFIRLIEPWNRTHLYVCGTGAYNPVCTYVDRGRRSQAHYLQAAQSGGRTNRAADFTTTEGPEYIFRLEPGKVDSGKGKCPYDPKLNSVSALINGELYAGVYIDFMGTDASIFRTLGKQTAMRTDQYNSKWLNDPTFIKAHLIPDSAEKNDDKLYFFFREKASEMGQSPMAQSRIGRICLNDDGGHCCLVNKWSTFLKARLICSVPGVDGIETHFDELRDVFIQPTQDTKNPVIYGVFSVSGSVFKGSAVCVYSMADIRQVFNGPYAHKEGPNYQWVAYTGKIPYPRPGTCPGGTFTPNMKSTKDYPDEVINFMRNHPTMYHAVYPIHKRPLVVRNNVDYEFTTITVDQVAAADGSYEVLFLGTDRGTVQKVIVLPRDDLQTEELVLEEVEVFRQQLYVGSVLGVTHLALHRCDVYGEACADCCLARDPYCAWDGKSCTRYSASQKRRSRRQDVKYGNPIRQNYASNNTLEMVQYGVEGSTTFLECQARSPHVSLKWHLQRENSDRRKEIRSEGRTVKTEQGLLLRSLQSSDSGVYQCTSTEKNFKHTLVKLQLVVLSSRTVNSVLVETGNPALPPLQSSAWTPSAGQYKDLLTILSQPEMGLINQYCQDYWQLGEGSPGDPILAISKARGIKELKEQKKPRNRRHHNDEDKHEDDKDEHSNLAET
;
A
#
# COMPACT_ATOMS: atom_id res chain seq x y z
N ILE A 1 -4.03 -1.94 -70.07
CA ILE A 1 -4.49 -1.32 -71.31
C ILE A 1 -5.20 -0.04 -70.95
N ARG A 2 -4.49 1.09 -71.23
CA ARG A 2 -4.91 2.42 -71.73
C ARG A 2 -6.23 3.00 -71.17
N ASP A 3 -6.30 4.20 -70.78
CA ASP A 3 -5.86 5.57 -71.07
C ASP A 3 -7.11 6.44 -70.92
N ASP A 4 -7.14 7.52 -70.38
CA ASP A 4 -6.93 8.89 -70.76
C ASP A 4 -7.76 9.91 -69.95
N ARG A 5 -7.06 10.86 -69.39
CA ARG A 5 -7.27 12.34 -69.32
C ARG A 5 -8.65 12.92 -69.03
N GLY A 6 -8.67 13.82 -68.08
CA GLY A 6 -9.71 14.86 -67.97
C GLY A 6 -9.54 15.79 -66.78
N TYR A 7 -8.75 16.85 -66.91
CA TYR A 7 -8.69 18.01 -65.99
C TYR A 7 -10.05 18.71 -65.87
N LEU A 8 -10.50 18.97 -64.66
CA LEU A 8 -11.34 20.12 -64.37
C LEU A 8 -11.18 20.58 -62.91
N ALA A 9 -10.56 21.76 -62.76
CA ALA A 9 -10.44 22.46 -61.51
C ALA A 9 -11.82 22.93 -61.02
N ARG A 10 -12.16 22.58 -59.78
CA ARG A 10 -13.17 23.32 -59.00
C ARG A 10 -12.63 23.59 -57.60
N ARG A 11 -12.59 24.90 -57.29
CA ARG A 11 -12.41 25.45 -55.95
C ARG A 11 -13.35 24.73 -54.98
N LEU A 12 -12.81 24.13 -53.92
CA LEU A 12 -13.55 23.79 -52.74
C LEU A 12 -12.96 24.52 -51.55
N SER A 13 -13.80 25.32 -50.95
CA SER A 13 -13.63 26.02 -49.68
C SER A 13 -13.18 25.04 -48.59
N ALA A 14 -12.20 25.50 -47.80
CA ALA A 14 -11.71 24.79 -46.63
C ALA A 14 -12.85 24.50 -45.62
N PRO A 15 -12.95 23.31 -45.06
CA PRO A 15 -13.80 23.11 -43.89
C PRO A 15 -13.10 23.72 -42.68
N MET A 16 -13.87 24.49 -41.91
CA MET A 16 -13.49 24.96 -40.57
C MET A 16 -13.04 23.78 -39.72
N PHE A 17 -11.84 23.87 -39.18
CA PHE A 17 -11.38 23.03 -38.11
C PHE A 17 -12.32 23.22 -36.91
N GLN A 18 -13.14 22.24 -36.61
CA GLN A 18 -13.70 22.05 -35.27
C GLN A 18 -12.54 21.66 -34.33
N PRO A 19 -12.42 22.29 -33.16
CA PRO A 19 -11.42 21.85 -32.17
C PRO A 19 -11.70 20.39 -31.76
N PRO A 20 -10.68 19.57 -31.52
CA PRO A 20 -10.86 18.20 -31.09
C PRO A 20 -11.65 18.20 -29.78
N LEU A 21 -12.69 17.36 -29.76
CA LEU A 21 -13.40 16.99 -28.53
C LEU A 21 -12.36 16.68 -27.45
N SER A 22 -12.23 17.56 -26.47
CA SER A 22 -11.50 17.30 -25.26
C SER A 22 -12.13 16.07 -24.62
N LEU A 23 -11.43 14.94 -24.69
CA LEU A 23 -11.66 13.82 -23.81
C LEU A 23 -11.45 14.36 -22.38
N SER A 24 -12.52 14.72 -21.72
CA SER A 24 -12.53 14.93 -20.28
C SER A 24 -12.27 13.55 -19.66
N LEU A 25 -11.00 13.27 -19.40
CA LEU A 25 -10.63 12.31 -18.35
C LEU A 25 -11.38 12.80 -17.11
N SER A 26 -12.41 12.09 -16.71
CA SER A 26 -13.06 12.29 -15.43
C SER A 26 -12.02 11.95 -14.35
N LEU A 27 -11.25 12.96 -13.95
CA LEU A 27 -10.48 12.92 -12.73
C LEU A 27 -11.51 12.68 -11.63
N SER A 28 -11.47 11.50 -11.03
CA SER A 28 -12.19 11.25 -9.79
C SER A 28 -11.84 12.38 -8.82
N PRO A 29 -12.80 12.94 -8.10
CA PRO A 29 -12.48 13.98 -7.12
C PRO A 29 -11.43 13.42 -6.14
N PRO A 30 -10.46 14.23 -5.71
CA PRO A 30 -9.49 13.80 -4.72
C PRO A 30 -10.24 13.29 -3.48
N LEU A 31 -9.77 12.17 -2.95
CA LEU A 31 -10.34 11.56 -1.76
C LEU A 31 -10.18 12.53 -0.56
N PRO A 32 -11.11 12.53 0.39
CA PRO A 32 -10.92 13.26 1.64
C PRO A 32 -9.62 12.77 2.31
N PRO A 33 -8.88 13.67 3.00
CA PRO A 33 -7.64 13.26 3.66
C PRO A 33 -7.91 12.08 4.58
N PRO A 34 -7.05 11.04 4.55
CA PRO A 34 -7.27 9.83 5.33
C PRO A 34 -7.36 10.18 6.83
N PRO A 35 -8.26 9.54 7.58
CA PRO A 35 -8.41 9.81 9.00
C PRO A 35 -7.10 9.52 9.75
N PRO A 36 -6.63 10.44 10.59
CA PRO A 36 -5.41 10.23 11.33
C PRO A 36 -5.54 9.03 12.28
N LEU A 37 -4.48 8.25 12.40
CA LEU A 37 -4.43 7.06 13.23
C LEU A 37 -4.95 7.26 14.66
N ARG A 38 -4.73 8.45 15.24
CA ARG A 38 -5.22 8.81 16.57
C ARG A 38 -6.73 8.64 16.69
N GLN A 39 -7.45 9.00 15.63
CA GLN A 39 -8.90 8.85 15.54
C GLN A 39 -9.30 7.37 15.40
N LEU A 40 -8.56 6.59 14.60
CA LEU A 40 -8.83 5.15 14.44
C LEU A 40 -8.59 4.36 15.74
N ARG A 41 -7.60 4.77 16.54
CA ARG A 41 -7.36 4.18 17.87
C ARG A 41 -8.45 4.52 18.86
N SER A 42 -8.92 5.78 18.87
CA SER A 42 -9.97 6.21 19.79
C SER A 42 -11.31 5.53 19.53
N THR A 43 -11.57 5.13 18.30
CA THR A 43 -12.78 4.38 17.90
C THR A 43 -12.64 2.86 18.08
N GLY A 44 -11.47 2.35 18.52
CA GLY A 44 -11.22 0.90 18.68
C GLY A 44 -11.15 0.12 17.36
N THR A 45 -11.08 0.81 16.23
CA THR A 45 -11.00 0.18 14.90
C THR A 45 -9.57 -0.16 14.48
N ALA A 46 -8.57 0.31 15.22
CA ALA A 46 -7.16 0.01 15.01
C ALA A 46 -6.46 -0.39 16.30
N HIS A 47 -5.79 -1.54 16.28
CA HIS A 47 -4.93 -2.02 17.38
C HIS A 47 -3.48 -1.97 16.95
N HIS A 48 -2.57 -1.42 17.68
CA HIS A 48 -1.15 -1.29 17.36
C HIS A 48 -0.27 -2.05 18.31
N PHE A 49 0.58 -2.86 17.74
CA PHE A 49 1.70 -3.49 18.43
C PHE A 49 2.99 -2.76 18.06
N SER A 50 3.55 -2.01 18.98
CA SER A 50 4.89 -1.45 18.87
C SER A 50 5.80 -2.11 19.90
N PHE A 51 6.88 -2.68 19.40
CA PHE A 51 7.88 -3.28 20.26
C PHE A 51 8.90 -2.21 20.64
N LEU A 52 8.98 -1.88 21.92
CA LEU A 52 9.81 -0.77 22.45
C LEU A 52 11.33 -1.03 22.42
N LEU A 53 11.78 -2.21 22.01
CA LEU A 53 13.19 -2.60 22.01
C LEU A 53 13.82 -2.41 20.63
N ASN A 54 14.01 -1.18 20.18
CA ASN A 54 14.85 -0.78 19.03
C ASN A 54 14.91 -1.79 17.85
N SER A 55 13.83 -2.54 17.62
CA SER A 55 13.67 -3.45 16.49
C SER A 55 12.99 -2.73 15.35
N THR A 56 13.47 -2.97 14.15
CA THR A 56 12.98 -2.40 12.91
C THR A 56 12.77 -3.50 11.87
N ASP A 57 12.17 -3.16 10.73
CA ASP A 57 12.08 -4.04 9.58
C ASP A 57 11.16 -5.27 9.78
N TYR A 58 9.91 -5.03 10.17
CA TYR A 58 8.86 -6.04 10.31
C TYR A 58 8.35 -6.50 8.94
N ARG A 59 9.21 -7.17 8.19
CA ARG A 59 8.95 -7.46 6.77
C ARG A 59 8.25 -8.79 6.55
N ILE A 60 8.49 -9.77 7.40
CA ILE A 60 7.89 -11.09 7.27
C ILE A 60 6.68 -11.19 8.19
N LEU A 61 5.52 -11.43 7.60
CA LEU A 61 4.27 -11.73 8.28
C LEU A 61 3.76 -13.09 7.80
N ARG A 62 3.66 -14.06 8.70
CA ARG A 62 3.15 -15.40 8.39
C ARG A 62 1.93 -15.70 9.24
N MET A 63 0.78 -15.78 8.61
CA MET A 63 -0.47 -16.17 9.25
C MET A 63 -0.48 -17.67 9.50
N ASP A 64 -1.00 -18.09 10.64
CA ASP A 64 -1.19 -19.46 11.07
C ASP A 64 -2.58 -19.56 11.72
N GLU A 65 -3.58 -19.73 10.87
CA GLU A 65 -4.99 -19.80 11.29
C GLU A 65 -5.27 -21.04 12.14
N ASP A 66 -4.54 -22.14 11.92
CA ASP A 66 -4.69 -23.38 12.69
C ASP A 66 -4.33 -23.20 14.16
N HIS A 67 -3.48 -22.21 14.48
CA HIS A 67 -3.03 -21.92 15.85
C HIS A 67 -3.48 -20.54 16.35
N ASP A 68 -4.33 -19.82 15.61
CA ASP A 68 -4.75 -18.43 15.89
C ASP A 68 -3.57 -17.47 16.12
N ARG A 69 -2.44 -17.69 15.40
CA ARG A 69 -1.21 -16.91 15.57
C ARG A 69 -0.72 -16.30 14.27
N MET A 70 -0.06 -15.17 14.40
CA MET A 70 0.72 -14.53 13.35
C MET A 70 2.19 -14.49 13.77
N TYR A 71 3.06 -15.09 12.96
CA TYR A 71 4.49 -15.01 13.17
C TYR A 71 5.09 -13.85 12.40
N VAL A 72 5.91 -13.05 13.08
CA VAL A 72 6.51 -11.83 12.55
C VAL A 72 8.02 -11.92 12.64
N GLY A 73 8.68 -11.73 11.51
CA GLY A 73 10.13 -11.61 11.42
C GLY A 73 10.55 -10.15 11.35
N SER A 74 11.48 -9.75 12.23
CA SER A 74 12.05 -8.42 12.28
C SER A 74 13.57 -8.48 12.43
N LYS A 75 14.23 -7.33 12.61
CA LYS A 75 15.66 -7.28 12.93
C LYS A 75 15.89 -7.82 14.34
N ASP A 76 16.69 -8.88 14.47
CA ASP A 76 17.09 -9.56 15.71
C ASP A 76 15.96 -10.18 16.54
N TYR A 77 14.69 -10.23 16.02
CA TYR A 77 13.56 -10.77 16.76
C TYR A 77 12.61 -11.60 15.89
N ILE A 78 12.01 -12.61 16.51
CA ILE A 78 10.89 -13.38 16.01
C ILE A 78 9.74 -13.21 17.01
N LEU A 79 8.58 -12.80 16.52
CA LEU A 79 7.40 -12.56 17.34
C LEU A 79 6.30 -13.56 16.96
N SER A 80 5.48 -13.94 17.96
CA SER A 80 4.24 -14.65 17.75
C SER A 80 3.11 -13.85 18.39
N LEU A 81 2.19 -13.33 17.58
CA LEU A 81 1.08 -12.47 17.98
C LEU A 81 -0.25 -13.21 17.81
N ASP A 82 -1.21 -12.92 18.69
CA ASP A 82 -2.57 -13.45 18.59
C ASP A 82 -3.32 -12.79 17.40
N LEU A 83 -4.06 -13.59 16.62
CA LEU A 83 -4.78 -13.08 15.45
C LEU A 83 -6.00 -12.24 15.82
N HIS A 84 -6.61 -12.47 16.98
CA HIS A 84 -7.80 -11.71 17.39
C HIS A 84 -7.42 -10.42 18.12
N ASP A 85 -6.31 -10.44 18.88
CA ASP A 85 -5.79 -9.27 19.58
C ASP A 85 -4.25 -9.32 19.62
N ILE A 86 -3.62 -8.60 18.72
CA ILE A 86 -2.15 -8.58 18.57
C ILE A 86 -1.39 -8.10 19.81
N ASN A 87 -2.08 -7.45 20.76
CA ASN A 87 -1.50 -7.01 22.02
C ASN A 87 -1.67 -8.03 23.16
N LYS A 88 -2.47 -9.07 22.91
CA LYS A 88 -2.69 -10.12 23.90
C LYS A 88 -1.55 -11.13 23.88
N GLU A 89 -0.82 -11.24 24.99
CA GLU A 89 0.24 -12.23 25.22
C GLU A 89 1.21 -12.41 24.03
N PRO A 90 1.95 -11.37 23.61
CA PRO A 90 2.94 -11.49 22.57
C PRO A 90 4.07 -12.40 23.03
N LEU A 91 4.41 -13.41 22.22
CA LEU A 91 5.56 -14.26 22.46
C LEU A 91 6.75 -13.75 21.66
N ILE A 92 7.92 -13.66 22.28
CA ILE A 92 9.08 -12.97 21.73
C ILE A 92 10.32 -13.82 21.86
N ILE A 93 11.03 -14.01 20.75
CA ILE A 93 12.37 -14.61 20.71
C ILE A 93 13.35 -13.53 20.28
N HIS A 94 14.39 -13.28 21.07
CA HIS A 94 15.53 -12.47 20.70
C HIS A 94 16.61 -13.37 20.10
N TRP A 95 16.95 -13.12 18.83
CA TRP A 95 17.94 -13.89 18.08
C TRP A 95 18.94 -12.97 17.39
N PRO A 96 19.83 -12.31 18.15
CA PRO A 96 20.84 -11.41 17.62
C PRO A 96 22.01 -12.17 17.00
N VAL A 97 22.81 -11.45 16.25
CA VAL A 97 24.11 -11.94 15.75
C VAL A 97 25.13 -12.03 16.87
N ALA A 98 25.99 -13.06 16.83
CA ALA A 98 27.13 -13.15 17.75
C ALA A 98 28.04 -11.90 17.62
N PRO A 99 28.56 -11.36 18.75
CA PRO A 99 29.35 -10.10 18.74
C PRO A 99 30.54 -10.13 17.77
N GLN A 100 31.23 -11.24 17.70
CA GLN A 100 32.37 -11.45 16.77
C GLN A 100 31.93 -11.28 15.30
N ARG A 101 30.83 -11.90 14.92
CA ARG A 101 30.28 -11.81 13.57
C ARG A 101 29.83 -10.39 13.22
N LYS A 102 29.25 -9.68 14.20
CA LYS A 102 28.88 -8.28 14.02
C LYS A 102 30.11 -7.41 13.75
N THR A 103 31.19 -7.64 14.51
CA THR A 103 32.45 -6.91 14.34
C THR A 103 33.08 -7.17 12.96
N GLU A 104 33.12 -8.43 12.51
CA GLU A 104 33.61 -8.80 11.18
C GLU A 104 32.82 -8.12 10.06
N CYS A 105 31.48 -8.09 10.18
CA CYS A 105 30.61 -7.42 9.23
C CYS A 105 30.87 -5.90 9.17
N VAL A 106 31.03 -5.25 10.32
CA VAL A 106 31.36 -3.81 10.40
C VAL A 106 32.71 -3.53 9.76
N LEU A 107 33.73 -4.34 10.07
CA LEU A 107 35.07 -4.22 9.49
C LEU A 107 35.09 -4.42 7.96
N SER A 108 34.16 -5.20 7.43
CA SER A 108 34.00 -5.37 5.98
C SER A 108 33.30 -4.21 5.26
N GLY A 109 32.96 -3.12 5.99
CA GLY A 109 32.34 -1.92 5.45
C GLY A 109 30.85 -2.05 5.10
N LYS A 110 30.17 -3.09 5.60
CA LYS A 110 28.76 -3.35 5.28
C LYS A 110 27.74 -2.65 6.19
N ASP A 111 28.16 -2.05 7.29
CA ASP A 111 27.25 -1.46 8.31
C ASP A 111 26.97 0.03 8.09
N THR A 112 26.61 0.43 6.87
CA THR A 112 26.32 1.84 6.58
C THR A 112 25.04 2.36 7.26
N ASN A 113 24.03 1.46 7.45
CA ASN A 113 22.73 1.81 8.02
C ASN A 113 22.23 0.76 9.05
N GLY A 114 23.12 0.15 9.81
CA GLY A 114 22.76 -0.88 10.78
C GLY A 114 22.42 -2.25 10.17
N GLU A 115 23.02 -2.58 9.03
CA GLU A 115 22.77 -3.81 8.27
C GLU A 115 23.44 -5.05 8.88
N CYS A 116 24.42 -4.86 9.77
CA CYS A 116 25.11 -5.93 10.48
C CYS A 116 24.30 -6.51 11.66
N GLY A 117 22.99 -6.74 11.45
CA GLY A 117 22.07 -7.42 12.34
C GLY A 117 21.58 -8.75 11.77
N ASN A 118 20.75 -9.44 12.52
CA ASN A 118 20.08 -10.65 12.05
C ASN A 118 18.65 -10.31 11.57
N PHE A 119 18.50 -10.00 10.29
CA PHE A 119 17.19 -9.72 9.69
C PHE A 119 16.51 -11.03 9.31
N ILE A 120 15.37 -11.31 9.92
CA ILE A 120 14.59 -12.50 9.62
C ILE A 120 13.96 -12.37 8.24
N ARG A 121 14.23 -13.33 7.35
CA ARG A 121 13.81 -13.31 5.94
C ARG A 121 13.01 -14.54 5.52
N LEU A 122 12.94 -15.56 6.37
CA LEU A 122 12.16 -16.76 6.11
C LEU A 122 11.53 -17.25 7.41
N ILE A 123 10.22 -17.47 7.38
CA ILE A 123 9.45 -18.18 8.40
C ILE A 123 8.49 -19.11 7.67
N GLU A 124 8.75 -20.41 7.72
CA GLU A 124 7.92 -21.45 7.10
C GLU A 124 7.46 -22.49 8.11
N PRO A 125 6.21 -22.94 8.04
CA PRO A 125 5.71 -24.00 8.92
C PRO A 125 6.38 -25.34 8.57
N TRP A 126 7.27 -25.83 9.45
CA TRP A 126 7.93 -27.11 9.26
C TRP A 126 6.99 -28.29 9.54
N ASN A 127 6.28 -28.21 10.66
CA ASN A 127 5.26 -29.17 11.08
C ASN A 127 4.28 -28.48 12.04
N ARG A 128 3.39 -29.23 12.67
CA ARG A 128 2.40 -28.70 13.63
C ARG A 128 3.02 -28.02 14.85
N THR A 129 4.24 -28.40 15.25
CA THR A 129 4.89 -27.91 16.47
C THR A 129 6.07 -26.97 16.20
N HIS A 130 6.63 -26.96 14.99
CA HIS A 130 7.84 -26.20 14.67
C HIS A 130 7.69 -25.33 13.43
N LEU A 131 8.40 -24.22 13.46
CA LEU A 131 8.68 -23.37 12.30
C LEU A 131 10.14 -23.58 11.88
N TYR A 132 10.42 -23.44 10.60
CA TYR A 132 11.76 -23.30 10.07
C TYR A 132 12.01 -21.82 9.78
N VAL A 133 13.04 -21.23 10.38
CA VAL A 133 13.29 -19.79 10.35
C VAL A 133 14.72 -19.52 9.92
N CYS A 134 14.92 -18.54 9.03
CA CYS A 134 16.24 -18.09 8.61
C CYS A 134 16.38 -16.57 8.70
N GLY A 135 17.57 -16.15 9.07
CA GLY A 135 17.98 -14.76 9.11
C GLY A 135 19.29 -14.50 8.38
N THR A 136 19.58 -13.23 8.09
CA THR A 136 20.77 -12.78 7.34
C THR A 136 22.08 -12.96 8.12
N GLY A 137 22.03 -13.08 9.44
CA GLY A 137 23.19 -13.37 10.30
C GLY A 137 24.37 -12.43 10.10
N ALA A 138 24.16 -11.13 9.85
CA ALA A 138 25.19 -10.16 9.47
C ALA A 138 26.01 -10.63 8.26
N TYR A 139 25.35 -10.76 7.10
CA TYR A 139 25.95 -11.26 5.85
C TYR A 139 26.54 -12.68 5.95
N ASN A 140 25.99 -13.49 6.86
CA ASN A 140 26.28 -14.91 6.98
C ASN A 140 24.99 -15.67 7.35
N PRO A 141 24.08 -15.89 6.38
CA PRO A 141 22.75 -16.39 6.66
C PRO A 141 22.75 -17.73 7.39
N VAL A 142 21.90 -17.81 8.40
CA VAL A 142 21.72 -18.96 9.28
C VAL A 142 20.27 -19.31 9.40
N CYS A 143 19.97 -20.60 9.56
CA CYS A 143 18.63 -21.12 9.76
C CYS A 143 18.55 -21.96 11.03
N THR A 144 17.36 -22.05 11.63
CA THR A 144 17.10 -22.89 12.79
C THR A 144 15.63 -23.27 12.87
N TYR A 145 15.28 -24.10 13.83
CA TYR A 145 13.91 -24.46 14.15
C TYR A 145 13.42 -23.67 15.36
N VAL A 146 12.15 -23.30 15.34
CA VAL A 146 11.46 -22.63 16.43
C VAL A 146 10.29 -23.49 16.89
N ASP A 147 10.25 -23.81 18.17
CA ASP A 147 9.08 -24.41 18.81
C ASP A 147 7.96 -23.35 18.89
N ARG A 148 6.75 -23.67 18.43
CA ARG A 148 5.60 -22.74 18.37
C ARG A 148 4.94 -22.48 19.73
N GLY A 149 5.42 -23.08 20.82
CA GLY A 149 4.88 -23.13 22.17
C GLY A 149 4.03 -21.95 22.67
N ARG A 150 3.41 -22.11 23.83
CA ARG A 150 2.46 -21.13 24.39
C ARG A 150 3.11 -20.04 25.26
N ARG A 151 4.39 -20.18 25.66
CA ARG A 151 5.11 -19.19 26.51
C ARG A 151 6.46 -18.82 25.91
N SER A 152 6.92 -17.58 26.12
CA SER A 152 8.24 -17.17 25.66
C SER A 152 9.34 -17.67 26.59
N GLN A 153 10.53 -17.93 26.03
CA GLN A 153 11.71 -18.32 26.79
C GLN A 153 12.11 -17.24 27.83
N ALA A 154 11.91 -15.96 27.54
CA ALA A 154 12.19 -14.86 28.46
C ALA A 154 11.34 -14.95 29.74
N HIS A 155 10.06 -15.26 29.63
CA HIS A 155 9.17 -15.48 30.78
C HIS A 155 9.62 -16.67 31.65
N TYR A 156 10.07 -17.75 31.03
CA TYR A 156 10.58 -18.92 31.74
C TYR A 156 11.88 -18.60 32.52
N LEU A 157 12.81 -17.89 31.89
CA LEU A 157 14.07 -17.47 32.55
C LEU A 157 13.81 -16.49 33.70
N GLN A 158 12.86 -15.60 33.57
CA GLN A 158 12.47 -14.63 34.60
C GLN A 158 11.76 -15.35 35.78
N ALA A 159 10.90 -16.33 35.52
CA ALA A 159 10.27 -17.15 36.53
C ALA A 159 11.30 -18.08 37.26
N ALA A 160 12.31 -18.58 36.54
CA ALA A 160 13.39 -19.38 37.11
C ALA A 160 14.38 -18.54 37.94
N GLN A 161 14.61 -17.26 37.58
CA GLN A 161 15.46 -16.35 38.34
C GLN A 161 14.76 -15.71 39.55
N SER A 162 13.43 -15.57 39.54
CA SER A 162 12.63 -15.06 40.63
C SER A 162 12.31 -16.12 41.69
N GLY A 163 12.85 -17.35 41.57
CA GLY A 163 12.74 -18.44 42.52
C GLY A 163 13.29 -18.10 43.89
N GLY A 164 12.73 -17.10 44.52
CA GLY A 164 12.88 -16.78 45.92
C GLY A 164 12.33 -17.90 46.78
N ARG A 165 13.16 -18.36 47.70
CA ARG A 165 12.83 -19.26 48.79
C ARG A 165 11.44 -18.93 49.36
N THR A 166 10.42 -19.65 48.98
CA THR A 166 9.23 -19.85 49.83
C THR A 166 9.02 -21.34 49.98
N ASN A 167 9.40 -21.83 51.18
CA ASN A 167 9.00 -23.11 51.67
C ASN A 167 7.47 -23.13 51.78
N ARG A 168 6.80 -23.59 50.75
CA ARG A 168 5.48 -24.22 50.83
C ARG A 168 5.42 -25.20 49.67
N ALA A 169 5.40 -26.47 50.04
CA ALA A 169 4.97 -27.55 49.18
C ALA A 169 3.54 -27.23 48.74
N ALA A 170 3.40 -26.64 47.58
CA ALA A 170 2.12 -26.53 46.87
C ALA A 170 1.98 -27.82 46.07
N ASP A 171 0.97 -28.54 46.39
CA ASP A 171 0.49 -29.78 45.79
C ASP A 171 0.20 -29.50 44.29
N PHE A 172 1.14 -29.85 43.40
CA PHE A 172 0.98 -29.81 41.95
C PHE A 172 0.47 -31.16 41.46
N THR A 173 -0.79 -31.44 41.77
CA THR A 173 -1.57 -32.47 41.06
C THR A 173 -2.47 -31.77 40.01
N THR A 174 -1.88 -31.17 38.99
CA THR A 174 -2.57 -30.93 37.72
C THR A 174 -1.77 -31.64 36.63
N THR A 175 -2.37 -32.66 36.08
CA THR A 175 -1.99 -33.38 34.86
C THR A 175 -2.10 -32.44 33.64
N GLU A 176 -1.31 -31.38 33.63
CA GLU A 176 -1.06 -30.61 32.41
C GLU A 176 0.19 -31.16 31.73
N GLY A 177 0.03 -31.58 30.47
CA GLY A 177 1.12 -32.10 29.65
C GLY A 177 2.29 -31.10 29.54
N PRO A 178 3.44 -31.48 29.00
CA PRO A 178 4.65 -30.69 28.98
C PRO A 178 4.36 -29.28 28.43
N GLU A 179 4.72 -28.28 29.22
CA GLU A 179 4.52 -26.88 28.91
C GLU A 179 5.41 -26.47 27.71
N TYR A 180 4.80 -26.22 26.56
CA TYR A 180 5.52 -25.80 25.36
C TYR A 180 5.97 -24.33 25.50
N ILE A 181 7.25 -24.11 25.23
CA ILE A 181 7.88 -22.78 25.30
C ILE A 181 8.21 -22.32 23.89
N PHE A 182 7.77 -21.10 23.51
CA PHE A 182 8.16 -20.46 22.26
C PHE A 182 9.65 -20.12 22.31
N ARG A 183 10.48 -20.92 21.61
CA ARG A 183 11.94 -20.86 21.68
C ARG A 183 12.62 -21.37 20.42
N LEU A 184 13.88 -20.97 20.25
CA LEU A 184 14.78 -21.60 19.29
C LEU A 184 15.16 -23.01 19.77
N GLU A 185 15.22 -23.97 18.84
CA GLU A 185 15.72 -25.31 19.11
C GLU A 185 17.23 -25.29 19.36
N PRO A 186 17.71 -25.72 20.56
CA PRO A 186 19.13 -25.68 20.86
C PRO A 186 19.93 -26.63 19.96
N GLY A 187 21.08 -26.18 19.46
CA GLY A 187 22.02 -27.01 18.71
C GLY A 187 21.60 -27.37 17.28
N LYS A 188 20.44 -26.94 16.82
CA LYS A 188 19.96 -27.14 15.44
C LYS A 188 20.11 -25.86 14.61
N VAL A 189 21.34 -25.52 14.26
CA VAL A 189 21.66 -24.37 13.40
C VAL A 189 22.21 -24.86 12.07
N ASP A 190 21.54 -24.50 10.99
CA ASP A 190 21.90 -24.84 9.63
C ASP A 190 22.46 -23.63 8.87
N SER A 191 23.25 -23.86 7.83
CA SER A 191 23.62 -22.80 6.89
C SER A 191 22.39 -22.28 6.16
N GLY A 192 22.24 -20.94 6.11
CA GLY A 192 21.19 -20.23 5.36
C GLY A 192 21.51 -20.01 3.88
N LYS A 193 22.68 -20.48 3.41
CA LYS A 193 23.08 -20.35 1.99
C LYS A 193 22.07 -21.04 1.07
N GLY A 194 21.56 -20.33 0.07
CA GLY A 194 20.52 -20.82 -0.84
C GLY A 194 19.11 -20.88 -0.24
N LYS A 195 18.91 -20.35 0.98
CA LYS A 195 17.63 -20.28 1.69
C LYS A 195 17.24 -18.85 2.06
N CYS A 196 18.21 -18.03 2.43
CA CYS A 196 18.05 -16.67 2.92
C CYS A 196 19.16 -15.78 2.34
N PRO A 197 18.90 -14.50 2.02
CA PRO A 197 19.90 -13.61 1.44
C PRO A 197 20.98 -13.23 2.47
N TYR A 198 22.15 -12.90 1.96
CA TYR A 198 23.24 -12.31 2.73
C TYR A 198 22.92 -10.84 3.10
N ASP A 199 22.53 -10.06 2.08
CA ASP A 199 22.20 -8.65 2.24
C ASP A 199 20.72 -8.48 2.65
N PRO A 200 20.43 -7.80 3.77
CA PRO A 200 19.06 -7.57 4.23
C PRO A 200 18.22 -6.69 3.28
N LYS A 201 18.84 -5.95 2.36
CA LYS A 201 18.13 -5.10 1.39
C LYS A 201 17.57 -5.89 0.21
N LEU A 202 18.17 -7.05 -0.10
CA LEU A 202 17.75 -7.87 -1.22
C LEU A 202 16.50 -8.68 -0.90
N ASN A 203 15.56 -8.69 -1.83
CA ASN A 203 14.34 -9.48 -1.72
C ASN A 203 14.63 -10.97 -1.96
N SER A 204 13.96 -11.80 -1.19
CA SER A 204 13.93 -13.25 -1.36
C SER A 204 12.53 -13.79 -1.22
N VAL A 205 12.27 -14.93 -1.84
CA VAL A 205 11.00 -15.66 -1.72
C VAL A 205 11.29 -17.11 -1.37
N SER A 206 10.38 -17.71 -0.60
CA SER A 206 10.49 -19.12 -0.21
C SER A 206 9.15 -19.82 -0.29
N ALA A 207 9.20 -21.13 -0.41
CA ALA A 207 8.06 -22.04 -0.28
C ALA A 207 8.53 -23.37 0.27
N LEU A 208 7.95 -23.82 1.37
CA LEU A 208 8.19 -25.14 1.93
C LEU A 208 7.04 -26.06 1.49
N ILE A 209 7.35 -27.04 0.63
CA ILE A 209 6.37 -27.91 -0.01
C ILE A 209 6.80 -29.35 0.20
N ASN A 210 5.95 -30.16 0.85
CA ASN A 210 6.23 -31.59 1.13
C ASN A 210 7.56 -31.84 1.86
N GLY A 211 8.02 -30.88 2.68
CA GLY A 211 9.30 -30.97 3.39
C GLY A 211 10.52 -30.57 2.56
N GLU A 212 10.33 -30.11 1.33
CA GLU A 212 11.37 -29.55 0.46
C GLU A 212 11.29 -28.02 0.47
N LEU A 213 12.40 -27.32 0.69
CA LEU A 213 12.46 -25.86 0.68
C LEU A 213 12.95 -25.37 -0.69
N TYR A 214 12.11 -24.56 -1.30
CA TYR A 214 12.42 -23.83 -2.54
C TYR A 214 12.62 -22.36 -2.19
N ALA A 215 13.64 -21.71 -2.77
CA ALA A 215 13.92 -20.31 -2.53
C ALA A 215 14.46 -19.59 -3.78
N GLY A 216 13.93 -18.41 -4.07
CA GLY A 216 14.52 -17.45 -4.99
C GLY A 216 15.34 -16.44 -4.20
N VAL A 217 16.67 -16.43 -4.35
CA VAL A 217 17.56 -15.71 -3.42
C VAL A 217 18.92 -15.39 -4.03
N TYR A 218 19.57 -14.33 -3.55
CA TYR A 218 20.99 -14.03 -3.77
C TYR A 218 21.85 -14.75 -2.73
N ILE A 219 22.91 -15.44 -3.19
CA ILE A 219 23.68 -16.39 -2.34
C ILE A 219 25.13 -15.99 -2.07
N ASP A 220 25.50 -14.80 -2.45
CA ASP A 220 26.86 -14.29 -2.27
C ASP A 220 26.87 -12.99 -1.46
N PHE A 221 28.02 -12.71 -0.88
CA PHE A 221 28.25 -11.51 -0.06
C PHE A 221 28.12 -10.20 -0.86
N MET A 222 28.41 -10.23 -2.15
CA MET A 222 28.32 -9.06 -3.03
C MET A 222 26.92 -8.84 -3.59
N GLY A 223 26.02 -9.83 -3.50
CA GLY A 223 24.67 -9.74 -4.05
C GLY A 223 24.64 -9.80 -5.59
N THR A 224 25.49 -10.63 -6.19
CA THR A 224 25.62 -10.77 -7.65
C THR A 224 25.13 -12.11 -8.19
N ASP A 225 25.12 -13.16 -7.36
CA ASP A 225 24.68 -14.52 -7.72
C ASP A 225 23.28 -14.82 -7.23
N ALA A 226 22.28 -14.56 -8.08
CA ALA A 226 20.88 -14.88 -7.82
C ALA A 226 20.49 -16.22 -8.42
N SER A 227 19.72 -17.01 -7.68
CA SER A 227 19.24 -18.31 -8.16
C SER A 227 17.93 -18.73 -7.53
N ILE A 228 17.23 -19.62 -8.20
CA ILE A 228 16.13 -20.40 -7.64
C ILE A 228 16.72 -21.73 -7.17
N PHE A 229 16.59 -22.01 -5.87
CA PHE A 229 17.18 -23.16 -5.20
C PHE A 229 16.13 -24.15 -4.67
N ARG A 230 16.53 -25.41 -4.58
CA ARG A 230 16.01 -26.43 -3.66
C ARG A 230 17.19 -26.94 -2.84
N THR A 231 17.18 -26.67 -1.52
CA THR A 231 18.36 -26.91 -0.66
C THR A 231 18.10 -27.65 0.63
N LEU A 232 16.84 -27.82 1.00
CA LEU A 232 16.43 -28.56 2.19
C LEU A 232 15.42 -29.61 1.76
N GLY A 233 15.50 -30.79 2.38
CA GLY A 233 14.62 -31.92 2.13
C GLY A 233 15.36 -33.20 1.78
N LYS A 234 14.66 -34.16 1.18
CA LYS A 234 15.20 -35.48 0.78
C LYS A 234 15.66 -35.54 -0.66
N GLN A 235 15.16 -34.63 -1.49
CA GLN A 235 15.49 -34.59 -2.92
C GLN A 235 16.87 -33.95 -3.13
N THR A 236 17.46 -34.20 -4.32
CA THR A 236 18.73 -33.62 -4.71
C THR A 236 18.69 -32.09 -4.68
N ALA A 237 19.72 -31.45 -4.12
CA ALA A 237 19.88 -30.01 -4.15
C ALA A 237 19.98 -29.51 -5.60
N MET A 238 19.19 -28.50 -5.93
CA MET A 238 19.05 -27.98 -7.31
C MET A 238 19.16 -26.46 -7.33
N ARG A 239 19.64 -25.91 -8.46
CA ARG A 239 19.64 -24.46 -8.71
C ARG A 239 19.42 -24.12 -10.17
N THR A 240 19.12 -22.86 -10.48
CA THR A 240 19.18 -22.31 -11.85
C THR A 240 20.63 -22.26 -12.36
N ASP A 241 20.82 -22.20 -13.67
CA ASP A 241 22.16 -22.14 -14.28
C ASP A 241 22.86 -20.82 -13.91
N GLN A 242 24.06 -20.94 -13.34
CA GLN A 242 24.80 -19.83 -12.73
C GLN A 242 25.36 -18.88 -13.79
N TYR A 243 25.30 -17.58 -13.53
CA TYR A 243 25.84 -16.52 -14.41
C TYR A 243 25.32 -16.58 -15.87
N ASN A 244 24.16 -17.19 -16.05
CA ASN A 244 23.50 -17.27 -17.35
C ASN A 244 22.35 -16.29 -17.43
N SER A 245 22.57 -15.12 -18.03
CA SER A 245 21.57 -14.05 -18.15
C SER A 245 20.32 -14.44 -18.97
N LYS A 246 20.37 -15.52 -19.75
CA LYS A 246 19.18 -16.09 -20.40
C LYS A 246 18.21 -16.66 -19.38
N TRP A 247 18.73 -17.19 -18.27
CA TRP A 247 17.91 -17.77 -17.20
C TRP A 247 17.43 -16.70 -16.23
N LEU A 248 18.34 -16.00 -15.57
CA LEU A 248 18.05 -14.92 -14.64
C LEU A 248 19.02 -13.76 -14.90
N ASN A 249 18.50 -12.55 -15.05
CA ASN A 249 19.28 -11.35 -15.30
C ASN A 249 19.05 -10.30 -14.22
N ASP A 250 19.81 -10.35 -13.13
CA ASP A 250 19.70 -9.47 -11.97
C ASP A 250 18.23 -9.40 -11.43
N PRO A 251 17.68 -10.56 -11.02
CA PRO A 251 16.26 -10.65 -10.67
C PRO A 251 15.95 -10.03 -9.31
N THR A 252 14.79 -9.39 -9.19
CA THR A 252 14.16 -9.10 -7.89
C THR A 252 12.98 -10.06 -7.72
N PHE A 253 13.08 -10.99 -6.79
CA PHE A 253 12.02 -11.95 -6.50
C PHE A 253 10.88 -11.31 -5.71
N ILE A 254 9.64 -11.59 -6.09
CA ILE A 254 8.43 -10.98 -5.51
C ILE A 254 7.56 -12.02 -4.79
N LYS A 255 7.25 -13.14 -5.44
CA LYS A 255 6.37 -14.19 -4.89
C LYS A 255 6.76 -15.57 -5.43
N ALA A 256 6.58 -16.59 -4.60
CA ALA A 256 6.59 -17.99 -5.04
C ALA A 256 5.28 -18.66 -4.61
N HIS A 257 4.66 -19.43 -5.50
CA HIS A 257 3.38 -20.09 -5.19
C HIS A 257 3.23 -21.39 -5.98
N LEU A 258 2.76 -22.43 -5.28
CA LEU A 258 2.45 -23.73 -5.87
C LEU A 258 1.07 -23.67 -6.53
N ILE A 259 0.99 -24.00 -7.82
CA ILE A 259 -0.27 -24.08 -8.55
C ILE A 259 -0.32 -25.44 -9.27
N PRO A 260 -1.30 -26.29 -8.96
CA PRO A 260 -1.49 -27.56 -9.66
C PRO A 260 -1.83 -27.34 -11.14
N ASP A 261 -1.24 -28.11 -12.05
CA ASP A 261 -1.55 -28.03 -13.48
C ASP A 261 -2.67 -28.99 -13.89
N SER A 262 -2.74 -30.15 -13.24
CA SER A 262 -3.71 -31.20 -13.51
C SER A 262 -4.22 -31.85 -12.20
N ALA A 263 -4.93 -32.97 -12.30
CA ALA A 263 -5.27 -33.80 -11.14
C ALA A 263 -4.09 -34.70 -10.69
N GLU A 264 -3.06 -34.80 -11.53
CA GLU A 264 -1.85 -35.58 -11.26
C GLU A 264 -0.83 -34.74 -10.50
N LYS A 265 -0.46 -35.17 -9.30
CA LYS A 265 0.49 -34.45 -8.42
C LYS A 265 1.86 -34.20 -9.06
N ASN A 266 2.30 -35.12 -9.95
CA ASN A 266 3.57 -34.97 -10.64
C ASN A 266 3.57 -33.83 -11.66
N ASP A 267 2.40 -33.30 -12.02
CA ASP A 267 2.29 -32.09 -12.85
C ASP A 267 2.34 -30.79 -12.07
N ASP A 268 2.38 -30.84 -10.74
CA ASP A 268 2.43 -29.67 -9.87
C ASP A 268 3.67 -28.82 -10.18
N LYS A 269 3.46 -27.53 -10.34
CA LYS A 269 4.51 -26.56 -10.66
C LYS A 269 4.58 -25.44 -9.63
N LEU A 270 5.81 -25.11 -9.27
CA LEU A 270 6.09 -23.93 -8.46
C LEU A 270 6.34 -22.74 -9.38
N TYR A 271 5.51 -21.71 -9.25
CA TYR A 271 5.61 -20.49 -10.01
C TYR A 271 6.34 -19.41 -9.20
N PHE A 272 7.28 -18.71 -9.87
CA PHE A 272 8.04 -17.59 -9.33
C PHE A 272 7.66 -16.31 -10.08
N PHE A 273 7.26 -15.29 -9.35
CA PHE A 273 7.02 -13.96 -9.88
C PHE A 273 8.22 -13.08 -9.52
N PHE A 274 8.81 -12.44 -10.52
CA PHE A 274 9.99 -11.61 -10.34
C PHE A 274 10.07 -10.54 -11.43
N ARG A 275 10.92 -9.56 -11.25
CA ARG A 275 11.33 -8.64 -12.29
C ARG A 275 12.83 -8.79 -12.52
N GLU A 276 13.28 -8.61 -13.75
CA GLU A 276 14.69 -8.71 -14.12
C GLU A 276 15.09 -7.61 -15.11
N LYS A 277 16.37 -7.35 -15.28
CA LYS A 277 16.87 -6.42 -16.30
C LYS A 277 16.58 -6.97 -17.69
N ALA A 278 16.07 -6.10 -18.58
CA ALA A 278 15.89 -6.45 -19.98
C ALA A 278 17.25 -6.80 -20.63
N SER A 279 17.27 -7.87 -21.43
CA SER A 279 18.49 -8.30 -22.14
C SER A 279 18.53 -7.84 -23.61
N GLU A 280 17.79 -6.78 -23.95
CA GLU A 280 17.67 -6.25 -25.32
C GLU A 280 18.77 -5.21 -25.58
N MET A 281 19.46 -5.34 -26.73
CA MET A 281 20.50 -4.39 -27.12
C MET A 281 19.87 -3.03 -27.49
N GLY A 282 20.42 -1.95 -26.96
CA GLY A 282 20.13 -0.57 -27.39
C GLY A 282 19.09 0.20 -26.61
N GLN A 283 18.42 -0.39 -25.64
CA GLN A 283 17.57 0.33 -24.69
C GLN A 283 18.25 0.45 -23.32
N SER A 284 18.02 1.55 -22.61
CA SER A 284 18.39 1.67 -21.20
C SER A 284 17.96 0.41 -20.45
N PRO A 285 18.66 -0.02 -19.38
CA PRO A 285 18.32 -1.23 -18.64
C PRO A 285 16.95 -1.07 -17.98
N MET A 286 15.89 -1.28 -18.75
CA MET A 286 14.51 -1.27 -18.25
C MET A 286 14.23 -2.60 -17.54
N ALA A 287 13.53 -2.53 -16.44
CA ALA A 287 13.04 -3.72 -15.76
C ALA A 287 11.97 -4.41 -16.63
N GLN A 288 11.90 -5.73 -16.58
CA GLN A 288 10.84 -6.53 -17.19
C GLN A 288 10.24 -7.47 -16.15
N SER A 289 8.92 -7.47 -16.03
CA SER A 289 8.20 -8.39 -15.16
C SER A 289 8.10 -9.78 -15.78
N ARG A 290 8.36 -10.81 -14.96
CA ARG A 290 8.42 -12.21 -15.38
C ARG A 290 7.59 -13.12 -14.47
N ILE A 291 7.12 -14.21 -15.08
CA ILE A 291 6.66 -15.39 -14.38
C ILE A 291 7.53 -16.57 -14.82
N GLY A 292 8.16 -17.25 -13.85
CA GLY A 292 8.94 -18.47 -14.09
C GLY A 292 8.23 -19.67 -13.45
N ARG A 293 8.53 -20.89 -13.92
CA ARG A 293 8.00 -22.12 -13.32
C ARG A 293 9.03 -23.23 -13.32
N ILE A 294 8.94 -24.14 -12.36
CA ILE A 294 9.69 -25.37 -12.25
C ILE A 294 8.77 -26.52 -11.86
N CYS A 295 9.14 -27.75 -12.20
CA CYS A 295 8.52 -28.95 -11.68
C CYS A 295 9.11 -29.31 -10.32
N LEU A 296 8.28 -29.74 -9.37
CA LEU A 296 8.74 -30.10 -8.02
C LEU A 296 9.63 -31.36 -8.02
N ASN A 297 9.41 -32.26 -8.96
CA ASN A 297 10.09 -33.53 -9.09
C ASN A 297 11.25 -33.53 -10.15
N ASP A 298 11.77 -32.34 -10.47
CA ASP A 298 12.95 -32.17 -11.32
C ASP A 298 14.23 -32.56 -10.56
N ASP A 299 15.06 -33.42 -11.16
CA ASP A 299 16.35 -33.91 -10.65
C ASP A 299 17.54 -33.51 -11.50
N GLY A 300 17.32 -32.62 -12.49
CA GLY A 300 18.31 -32.20 -13.46
C GLY A 300 18.56 -33.23 -14.57
N GLY A 301 19.58 -32.99 -15.35
CA GLY A 301 19.98 -33.88 -16.44
C GLY A 301 21.18 -34.78 -16.10
N HIS A 302 21.48 -35.74 -16.97
CA HIS A 302 22.66 -36.61 -16.88
C HIS A 302 23.90 -35.97 -17.54
N CYS A 303 23.77 -35.57 -18.79
CA CYS A 303 24.90 -35.03 -19.57
C CYS A 303 25.20 -33.58 -19.26
N CYS A 304 24.18 -32.82 -18.97
CA CYS A 304 24.19 -31.38 -18.80
C CYS A 304 23.06 -30.98 -17.84
N LEU A 305 23.10 -29.76 -17.30
CA LEU A 305 22.23 -29.32 -16.22
C LEU A 305 22.28 -30.26 -15.01
N VAL A 306 23.40 -30.88 -14.70
CA VAL A 306 23.58 -31.69 -13.48
C VAL A 306 23.40 -30.82 -12.25
N ASN A 307 22.50 -31.22 -11.36
CA ASN A 307 22.09 -30.44 -10.20
C ASN A 307 21.53 -29.04 -10.54
N LYS A 308 21.01 -28.88 -11.76
CA LYS A 308 20.37 -27.66 -12.24
C LYS A 308 18.99 -27.97 -12.80
N TRP A 309 18.07 -27.02 -12.65
CA TRP A 309 16.69 -27.19 -13.14
C TRP A 309 16.70 -27.49 -14.63
N SER A 310 16.10 -28.58 -15.03
CA SER A 310 15.92 -28.98 -16.43
C SER A 310 14.52 -28.67 -16.96
N THR A 311 13.61 -28.17 -16.08
CA THR A 311 12.22 -27.83 -16.41
C THR A 311 11.91 -26.32 -16.28
N PHE A 312 12.91 -25.49 -15.91
CA PHE A 312 12.72 -24.06 -15.73
C PHE A 312 12.33 -23.36 -17.02
N LEU A 313 11.19 -22.71 -17.01
CA LEU A 313 10.73 -21.84 -18.09
C LEU A 313 10.27 -20.50 -17.51
N LYS A 314 10.44 -19.41 -18.27
CA LYS A 314 9.94 -18.08 -17.91
C LYS A 314 9.21 -17.41 -19.08
N ALA A 315 8.22 -16.55 -18.76
CA ALA A 315 7.48 -15.73 -19.70
C ALA A 315 7.40 -14.28 -19.20
N ARG A 316 7.24 -13.32 -20.11
CA ARG A 316 7.02 -11.90 -19.75
C ARG A 316 5.58 -11.71 -19.29
N LEU A 317 5.37 -10.92 -18.23
CA LEU A 317 4.08 -10.38 -17.83
C LEU A 317 3.95 -8.96 -18.39
N ILE A 318 2.86 -8.67 -19.08
CA ILE A 318 2.54 -7.34 -19.61
C ILE A 318 1.45 -6.71 -18.74
N CYS A 319 1.69 -5.48 -18.33
CA CYS A 319 0.66 -4.61 -17.76
C CYS A 319 0.80 -3.26 -18.48
N SER A 320 -0.10 -2.95 -19.41
CA SER A 320 -0.02 -1.76 -20.28
C SER A 320 -1.38 -1.14 -20.52
N VAL A 321 -1.36 0.15 -20.81
CA VAL A 321 -2.53 0.93 -21.27
C VAL A 321 -2.28 1.33 -22.73
N PRO A 322 -3.20 1.02 -23.66
CA PRO A 322 -3.07 1.45 -25.02
C PRO A 322 -3.21 2.99 -25.13
N GLY A 323 -2.24 3.64 -25.77
CA GLY A 323 -2.30 5.06 -26.06
C GLY A 323 -3.21 5.37 -27.25
N VAL A 324 -3.61 6.64 -27.38
CA VAL A 324 -4.48 7.14 -28.46
C VAL A 324 -3.80 7.01 -29.83
N ASP A 325 -2.49 7.04 -29.84
CA ASP A 325 -1.60 6.89 -31.00
C ASP A 325 -1.24 5.42 -31.31
N GLY A 326 -1.81 4.46 -30.58
CA GLY A 326 -1.50 3.03 -30.70
C GLY A 326 -0.21 2.63 -29.99
N ILE A 327 0.49 3.54 -29.32
CA ILE A 327 1.67 3.23 -28.49
C ILE A 327 1.20 2.81 -27.11
N GLU A 328 1.65 1.65 -26.62
CA GLU A 328 1.31 1.17 -25.29
C GLU A 328 2.21 1.81 -24.22
N THR A 329 1.59 2.33 -23.15
CA THR A 329 2.31 2.71 -21.94
C THR A 329 2.44 1.51 -21.02
N HIS A 330 3.66 1.04 -20.80
CA HIS A 330 3.94 -0.12 -19.98
C HIS A 330 4.22 0.23 -18.52
N PHE A 331 3.69 -0.58 -17.62
CA PHE A 331 4.05 -0.62 -16.21
C PHE A 331 4.93 -1.87 -16.02
N ASP A 332 6.25 -1.69 -16.11
CA ASP A 332 7.19 -2.81 -16.25
C ASP A 332 7.74 -3.34 -14.93
N GLU A 333 7.55 -2.62 -13.81
CA GLU A 333 8.05 -3.02 -12.51
C GLU A 333 6.98 -3.70 -11.65
N LEU A 334 6.99 -5.02 -11.60
CA LEU A 334 6.17 -5.79 -10.67
C LEU A 334 6.58 -5.48 -9.22
N ARG A 335 5.62 -5.05 -8.40
CA ARG A 335 5.82 -4.70 -6.99
C ARG A 335 5.34 -5.78 -6.04
N ASP A 336 4.13 -6.32 -6.28
CA ASP A 336 3.53 -7.37 -5.46
C ASP A 336 2.59 -8.25 -6.28
N VAL A 337 2.30 -9.44 -5.78
CA VAL A 337 1.37 -10.41 -6.38
C VAL A 337 0.48 -11.00 -5.30
N PHE A 338 -0.83 -10.97 -5.54
CA PHE A 338 -1.82 -11.69 -4.76
C PHE A 338 -2.45 -12.80 -5.60
N ILE A 339 -2.60 -13.98 -5.02
CA ILE A 339 -3.17 -15.15 -5.69
C ILE A 339 -4.48 -15.49 -4.98
N GLN A 340 -5.57 -15.17 -5.65
CA GLN A 340 -6.93 -15.41 -5.16
C GLN A 340 -7.32 -16.86 -5.45
N PRO A 341 -7.51 -17.69 -4.43
CA PRO A 341 -8.01 -19.04 -4.65
C PRO A 341 -9.43 -19.01 -5.21
N THR A 342 -9.73 -19.94 -6.09
CA THR A 342 -11.07 -20.19 -6.62
C THR A 342 -11.56 -21.58 -6.21
N GLN A 343 -12.79 -21.93 -6.55
CA GLN A 343 -13.32 -23.30 -6.35
C GLN A 343 -12.48 -24.35 -7.09
N ASP A 344 -11.92 -24.00 -8.24
CA ASP A 344 -10.93 -24.83 -8.94
C ASP A 344 -9.51 -24.41 -8.54
N THR A 345 -8.89 -25.20 -7.69
CA THR A 345 -7.52 -24.95 -7.18
C THR A 345 -6.46 -24.83 -8.29
N LYS A 346 -6.74 -25.34 -9.48
CA LYS A 346 -5.87 -25.24 -10.66
C LYS A 346 -5.96 -23.88 -11.34
N ASN A 347 -7.03 -23.13 -11.13
CA ASN A 347 -7.32 -21.88 -11.81
C ASN A 347 -7.51 -20.70 -10.84
N PRO A 348 -6.54 -20.41 -9.97
CA PRO A 348 -6.59 -19.18 -9.16
C PRO A 348 -6.51 -17.95 -10.07
N VAL A 349 -7.05 -16.84 -9.59
CA VAL A 349 -6.91 -15.53 -10.22
C VAL A 349 -5.66 -14.83 -9.67
N ILE A 350 -4.85 -14.27 -10.55
CA ILE A 350 -3.58 -13.65 -10.17
C ILE A 350 -3.67 -12.14 -10.35
N TYR A 351 -3.53 -11.40 -9.26
CA TYR A 351 -3.47 -9.94 -9.24
C TYR A 351 -2.02 -9.52 -9.11
N GLY A 352 -1.57 -8.63 -9.98
CA GLY A 352 -0.24 -8.03 -9.92
C GLY A 352 -0.31 -6.52 -9.79
N VAL A 353 0.49 -5.95 -8.90
CA VAL A 353 0.74 -4.52 -8.79
C VAL A 353 2.00 -4.17 -9.54
N PHE A 354 1.91 -3.18 -10.41
CA PHE A 354 3.01 -2.72 -11.27
C PHE A 354 3.19 -1.22 -11.13
N SER A 355 4.43 -0.77 -11.30
CA SER A 355 4.76 0.65 -11.44
C SER A 355 5.57 0.90 -12.71
N VAL A 356 5.67 2.17 -13.10
CA VAL A 356 6.47 2.58 -14.25
C VAL A 356 7.95 2.60 -13.87
N SER A 357 8.81 2.10 -14.76
CA SER A 357 10.27 2.22 -14.60
C SER A 357 10.73 3.61 -14.99
N GLY A 358 11.36 4.36 -14.08
CA GLY A 358 11.99 5.64 -14.37
C GLY A 358 11.48 6.81 -13.54
N SER A 359 12.17 7.95 -13.64
CA SER A 359 11.94 9.13 -12.80
C SER A 359 11.04 10.21 -13.44
N VAL A 360 10.69 10.07 -14.72
CA VAL A 360 10.02 11.13 -15.50
C VAL A 360 8.50 11.10 -15.33
N PHE A 361 7.95 9.91 -15.10
CA PHE A 361 6.52 9.70 -14.99
C PHE A 361 6.23 8.74 -13.85
N LYS A 362 5.42 9.15 -12.89
CA LYS A 362 4.95 8.28 -11.81
C LYS A 362 3.61 7.69 -12.17
N GLY A 363 3.49 6.39 -12.00
CA GLY A 363 2.24 5.70 -12.24
C GLY A 363 2.28 4.27 -11.74
N SER A 364 1.14 3.76 -11.33
CA SER A 364 0.95 2.38 -10.94
C SER A 364 -0.34 1.80 -11.48
N ALA A 365 -0.35 0.50 -11.66
CA ALA A 365 -1.49 -0.24 -12.18
C ALA A 365 -1.67 -1.59 -11.49
N VAL A 366 -2.89 -2.06 -11.45
CA VAL A 366 -3.25 -3.44 -11.06
C VAL A 366 -3.68 -4.19 -12.30
N CYS A 367 -2.97 -5.26 -12.64
CA CYS A 367 -3.32 -6.16 -13.73
C CYS A 367 -3.74 -7.52 -13.18
N VAL A 368 -4.72 -8.15 -13.83
CA VAL A 368 -5.29 -9.44 -13.43
C VAL A 368 -5.05 -10.47 -14.51
N TYR A 369 -4.57 -11.65 -14.15
CA TYR A 369 -4.21 -12.71 -15.07
C TYR A 369 -4.95 -14.00 -14.76
N SER A 370 -5.30 -14.72 -15.83
CA SER A 370 -5.89 -16.05 -15.76
C SER A 370 -4.81 -17.13 -15.86
N MET A 371 -4.93 -18.20 -15.08
CA MET A 371 -4.01 -19.34 -15.21
C MET A 371 -4.14 -20.06 -16.57
N ALA A 372 -5.31 -19.99 -17.22
CA ALA A 372 -5.51 -20.54 -18.56
C ALA A 372 -4.61 -19.85 -19.58
N ASP A 373 -4.56 -18.51 -19.58
CA ASP A 373 -3.70 -17.72 -20.49
C ASP A 373 -2.21 -17.93 -20.17
N ILE A 374 -1.84 -18.02 -18.89
CA ILE A 374 -0.48 -18.34 -18.47
C ILE A 374 -0.05 -19.69 -19.01
N ARG A 375 -0.87 -20.75 -18.85
CA ARG A 375 -0.57 -22.09 -19.38
C ARG A 375 -0.50 -22.09 -20.90
N GLN A 376 -1.39 -21.35 -21.59
CA GLN A 376 -1.37 -21.21 -23.03
C GLN A 376 -0.03 -20.64 -23.52
N VAL A 377 0.51 -19.62 -22.85
CA VAL A 377 1.82 -19.03 -23.17
C VAL A 377 2.95 -20.06 -22.98
N PHE A 378 2.95 -20.79 -21.86
CA PHE A 378 3.96 -21.82 -21.60
C PHE A 378 3.84 -23.04 -22.54
N ASN A 379 2.72 -23.24 -23.17
CA ASN A 379 2.51 -24.27 -24.22
C ASN A 379 2.75 -23.70 -25.63
N GLY A 380 3.09 -22.42 -25.75
CA GLY A 380 3.38 -21.73 -27.01
C GLY A 380 4.83 -21.87 -27.48
N PRO A 381 5.27 -21.08 -28.46
CA PRO A 381 6.63 -21.13 -28.99
C PRO A 381 7.68 -20.64 -27.98
N TYR A 382 8.88 -21.22 -28.05
CA TYR A 382 10.05 -20.77 -27.29
C TYR A 382 10.68 -19.55 -27.96
N ALA A 383 11.33 -18.70 -27.18
CA ALA A 383 12.10 -17.58 -27.68
C ALA A 383 13.53 -18.01 -28.07
N HIS A 384 13.99 -17.46 -29.16
CA HIS A 384 15.36 -17.68 -29.67
C HIS A 384 15.96 -16.33 -30.08
N LYS A 385 17.29 -16.17 -29.92
CA LYS A 385 18.00 -14.98 -30.41
C LYS A 385 18.66 -15.33 -31.75
N GLU A 386 18.29 -14.61 -32.79
CA GLU A 386 18.76 -14.84 -34.15
C GLU A 386 19.23 -13.54 -34.83
N GLY A 387 20.09 -13.72 -35.82
CA GLY A 387 20.61 -12.65 -36.67
C GLY A 387 21.68 -11.77 -36.02
N PRO A 388 22.29 -10.85 -36.81
CA PRO A 388 23.39 -9.99 -36.37
C PRO A 388 22.99 -9.02 -35.24
N ASN A 389 21.70 -8.70 -35.11
CA ASN A 389 21.17 -7.81 -34.07
C ASN A 389 20.68 -8.54 -32.82
N TYR A 390 20.85 -9.87 -32.75
CA TYR A 390 20.41 -10.72 -31.63
C TYR A 390 18.95 -10.43 -31.17
N GLN A 391 18.04 -10.29 -32.14
CA GLN A 391 16.64 -10.08 -31.84
C GLN A 391 15.94 -11.34 -31.33
N TRP A 392 14.97 -11.17 -30.44
CA TRP A 392 14.16 -12.27 -29.99
C TRP A 392 13.10 -12.65 -31.04
N VAL A 393 13.14 -13.90 -31.50
CA VAL A 393 12.19 -14.47 -32.47
C VAL A 393 11.60 -15.76 -31.92
N ALA A 394 10.49 -16.20 -32.50
CA ALA A 394 9.92 -17.51 -32.19
C ALA A 394 10.82 -18.60 -32.74
N TYR A 395 11.16 -19.59 -31.92
CA TYR A 395 11.92 -20.76 -32.36
C TYR A 395 11.08 -21.59 -33.34
N THR A 396 11.58 -21.79 -34.56
CA THR A 396 10.89 -22.49 -35.65
C THR A 396 11.44 -23.89 -35.90
N GLY A 397 12.53 -24.29 -35.23
CA GLY A 397 13.15 -25.61 -35.38
C GLY A 397 12.33 -26.72 -34.70
N LYS A 398 12.82 -27.97 -34.86
CA LYS A 398 12.21 -29.14 -34.25
C LYS A 398 12.27 -29.07 -32.74
N ILE A 399 11.11 -29.19 -32.08
CA ILE A 399 11.01 -29.29 -30.61
C ILE A 399 11.18 -30.77 -30.24
N PRO A 400 12.11 -31.11 -29.31
CA PRO A 400 12.33 -32.49 -28.90
C PRO A 400 11.15 -33.01 -28.04
N TYR A 401 11.04 -34.34 -27.92
CA TYR A 401 10.04 -35.01 -27.09
C TYR A 401 10.73 -35.75 -25.92
N PRO A 402 10.20 -35.69 -24.70
CA PRO A 402 8.99 -34.94 -24.30
C PRO A 402 9.17 -33.41 -24.44
N ARG A 403 8.06 -32.67 -24.60
CA ARG A 403 8.13 -31.24 -24.75
C ARG A 403 8.94 -30.64 -23.57
N PRO A 404 9.97 -29.83 -23.83
CA PRO A 404 10.76 -29.20 -22.79
C PRO A 404 9.91 -28.43 -21.77
N GLY A 405 10.20 -28.59 -20.47
CA GLY A 405 9.41 -28.02 -19.37
C GLY A 405 8.18 -28.87 -18.93
N THR A 406 8.03 -30.08 -19.47
CA THR A 406 7.08 -31.09 -18.95
C THR A 406 7.64 -31.72 -17.68
N CYS A 407 6.79 -32.09 -16.73
CA CYS A 407 7.21 -32.71 -15.48
C CYS A 407 7.28 -34.24 -15.61
N PRO A 408 8.32 -34.92 -15.05
CA PRO A 408 8.47 -36.35 -15.13
C PRO A 408 7.40 -37.06 -14.28
N GLY A 409 6.94 -38.23 -14.77
CA GLY A 409 5.88 -39.00 -14.12
C GLY A 409 4.48 -38.37 -14.17
N GLY A 410 4.33 -37.21 -14.84
CA GLY A 410 3.07 -36.53 -15.01
C GLY A 410 2.23 -37.06 -16.17
N THR A 411 1.13 -36.38 -16.44
CA THR A 411 0.12 -36.75 -17.44
C THR A 411 0.72 -37.03 -18.83
N PHE A 412 1.76 -36.27 -19.23
CA PHE A 412 2.37 -36.38 -20.57
C PHE A 412 3.61 -37.29 -20.61
N THR A 413 4.13 -37.71 -19.46
CA THR A 413 5.34 -38.53 -19.34
C THR A 413 5.21 -39.59 -18.25
N PRO A 414 4.13 -40.41 -18.21
CA PRO A 414 3.83 -41.32 -17.09
C PRO A 414 4.92 -42.39 -16.89
N ASN A 415 5.67 -42.72 -17.95
CA ASN A 415 6.71 -43.75 -17.91
C ASN A 415 8.12 -43.22 -17.56
N MET A 416 8.31 -41.88 -17.46
CA MET A 416 9.57 -41.24 -17.11
C MET A 416 9.51 -40.81 -15.65
N LYS A 417 10.21 -41.51 -14.77
CA LYS A 417 10.12 -41.27 -13.30
C LYS A 417 10.92 -40.05 -12.82
N SER A 418 11.93 -39.66 -13.58
CA SER A 418 12.85 -38.58 -13.28
C SER A 418 13.17 -37.80 -14.56
N THR A 419 13.57 -36.53 -14.43
CA THR A 419 14.10 -35.74 -15.55
C THR A 419 15.41 -36.31 -16.08
N LYS A 420 16.11 -37.20 -15.35
CA LYS A 420 17.25 -37.96 -15.81
C LYS A 420 16.88 -39.01 -16.85
N ASP A 421 15.62 -39.41 -16.93
CA ASP A 421 15.12 -40.33 -17.97
C ASP A 421 14.85 -39.59 -19.31
N TYR A 422 15.01 -38.27 -19.34
CA TYR A 422 14.81 -37.48 -20.56
C TYR A 422 15.98 -37.62 -21.52
N PRO A 423 15.71 -37.64 -22.83
CA PRO A 423 16.77 -37.57 -23.83
C PRO A 423 17.65 -36.32 -23.68
N ASP A 424 18.94 -36.47 -23.93
CA ASP A 424 19.92 -35.37 -23.84
C ASP A 424 19.54 -34.16 -24.71
N GLU A 425 18.87 -34.41 -25.85
CA GLU A 425 18.34 -33.33 -26.70
C GLU A 425 17.33 -32.43 -26.01
N VAL A 426 16.46 -32.97 -25.10
CA VAL A 426 15.52 -32.23 -24.32
C VAL A 426 16.24 -31.35 -23.31
N ILE A 427 17.21 -31.91 -22.60
CA ILE A 427 17.99 -31.18 -21.58
C ILE A 427 18.83 -30.06 -22.23
N ASN A 428 19.47 -30.33 -23.35
CA ASN A 428 20.21 -29.33 -24.11
C ASN A 428 19.33 -28.24 -24.67
N PHE A 429 18.12 -28.58 -25.11
CA PHE A 429 17.13 -27.60 -25.55
C PHE A 429 16.79 -26.65 -24.42
N MET A 430 16.46 -27.15 -23.23
CA MET A 430 16.11 -26.35 -22.05
C MET A 430 17.22 -25.40 -21.62
N ARG A 431 18.49 -25.86 -21.66
CA ARG A 431 19.66 -25.03 -21.36
C ARG A 431 19.72 -23.77 -22.23
N ASN A 432 19.30 -23.87 -23.49
CA ASN A 432 19.40 -22.82 -24.49
C ASN A 432 18.15 -21.97 -24.65
N HIS A 433 16.97 -22.53 -24.33
CA HIS A 433 15.64 -21.90 -24.57
C HIS A 433 14.77 -21.87 -23.33
N PRO A 434 15.20 -21.20 -22.21
CA PRO A 434 14.41 -21.13 -20.99
C PRO A 434 13.27 -20.09 -21.05
N THR A 435 13.15 -19.32 -22.15
CA THR A 435 12.22 -18.20 -22.27
C THR A 435 11.15 -18.50 -23.32
N MET A 436 9.90 -18.19 -23.00
CA MET A 436 8.78 -18.26 -23.93
C MET A 436 8.75 -17.01 -24.83
N TYR A 437 8.32 -17.17 -26.08
CA TYR A 437 8.27 -16.08 -27.06
C TYR A 437 7.08 -15.14 -26.79
N HIS A 438 5.89 -15.69 -26.53
CA HIS A 438 4.72 -14.90 -26.22
C HIS A 438 4.76 -14.38 -24.78
N ALA A 439 4.22 -13.17 -24.59
CA ALA A 439 4.00 -12.60 -23.29
C ALA A 439 2.61 -12.98 -22.76
N VAL A 440 2.44 -12.95 -21.45
CA VAL A 440 1.16 -13.09 -20.78
C VAL A 440 0.52 -11.71 -20.65
N TYR A 441 -0.65 -11.55 -21.23
CA TYR A 441 -1.44 -10.32 -21.12
C TYR A 441 -2.49 -10.45 -20.01
N PRO A 442 -2.89 -9.32 -19.40
CA PRO A 442 -3.96 -9.34 -18.41
C PRO A 442 -5.31 -9.64 -19.06
N ILE A 443 -6.28 -10.08 -18.26
CA ILE A 443 -7.68 -10.25 -18.67
C ILE A 443 -8.16 -8.94 -19.30
N HIS A 444 -8.83 -9.03 -20.44
CA HIS A 444 -9.27 -7.91 -21.28
C HIS A 444 -8.12 -7.03 -21.84
N LYS A 445 -6.87 -7.49 -21.78
CA LYS A 445 -5.67 -6.79 -22.29
C LYS A 445 -5.52 -5.35 -21.77
N ARG A 446 -5.99 -5.08 -20.57
CA ARG A 446 -5.88 -3.77 -19.90
C ARG A 446 -5.80 -3.93 -18.39
N PRO A 447 -5.23 -2.96 -17.68
CA PRO A 447 -5.25 -2.97 -16.23
C PRO A 447 -6.68 -2.85 -15.67
N LEU A 448 -6.89 -3.41 -14.48
CA LEU A 448 -8.12 -3.29 -13.70
C LEU A 448 -8.22 -1.91 -13.03
N VAL A 449 -7.09 -1.43 -12.47
CA VAL A 449 -6.96 -0.14 -11.79
C VAL A 449 -5.72 0.56 -12.32
N VAL A 450 -5.79 1.87 -12.57
CA VAL A 450 -4.64 2.68 -13.02
C VAL A 450 -4.58 3.97 -12.21
N ARG A 451 -3.37 4.33 -11.80
CA ARG A 451 -3.05 5.64 -11.18
C ARG A 451 -1.94 6.31 -11.95
N ASN A 452 -2.24 7.43 -12.56
CA ASN A 452 -1.30 8.24 -13.31
C ASN A 452 -1.26 9.65 -12.74
N ASN A 453 -0.10 10.28 -12.74
CA ASN A 453 0.10 11.66 -12.25
C ASN A 453 -0.34 11.88 -10.80
N VAL A 454 -0.26 10.83 -9.98
CA VAL A 454 -0.42 10.90 -8.53
C VAL A 454 0.96 10.91 -7.88
N ASP A 455 1.02 11.43 -6.67
CA ASP A 455 2.27 11.59 -5.93
C ASP A 455 2.64 10.36 -5.07
N TYR A 456 1.95 9.25 -5.28
CA TYR A 456 2.21 7.94 -4.67
C TYR A 456 2.26 6.82 -5.70
N GLU A 457 2.82 5.68 -5.32
CA GLU A 457 2.82 4.43 -6.08
C GLU A 457 2.25 3.29 -5.24
N PHE A 458 1.53 2.38 -5.89
CA PHE A 458 1.10 1.14 -5.24
C PHE A 458 2.30 0.23 -4.97
N THR A 459 2.38 -0.33 -3.76
CA THR A 459 3.48 -1.19 -3.31
C THR A 459 3.05 -2.60 -2.98
N THR A 460 1.81 -2.81 -2.57
CA THR A 460 1.29 -4.12 -2.15
C THR A 460 -0.19 -4.25 -2.44
N ILE A 461 -0.67 -5.49 -2.54
CA ILE A 461 -2.07 -5.83 -2.80
C ILE A 461 -2.52 -7.03 -1.98
N THR A 462 -3.72 -6.94 -1.45
CA THR A 462 -4.51 -8.10 -1.02
C THR A 462 -5.94 -7.95 -1.50
N VAL A 463 -6.61 -9.09 -1.75
CA VAL A 463 -7.98 -9.11 -2.27
C VAL A 463 -8.83 -10.00 -1.36
N ASP A 464 -10.00 -9.50 -0.99
CA ASP A 464 -11.00 -10.25 -0.23
C ASP A 464 -12.28 -10.40 -1.05
N GLN A 465 -12.90 -11.58 -1.01
CA GLN A 465 -14.15 -11.87 -1.69
C GLN A 465 -15.32 -11.78 -0.71
N VAL A 466 -16.13 -10.75 -0.89
CA VAL A 466 -17.18 -10.38 0.05
C VAL A 466 -18.56 -10.67 -0.53
N ALA A 467 -19.35 -11.45 0.20
CA ALA A 467 -20.74 -11.68 -0.13
C ALA A 467 -21.61 -10.51 0.36
N ALA A 468 -22.31 -9.85 -0.56
CA ALA A 468 -23.28 -8.79 -0.29
C ALA A 468 -24.72 -9.25 -0.61
N ALA A 469 -25.70 -8.39 -0.37
CA ALA A 469 -27.11 -8.72 -0.59
C ALA A 469 -27.46 -8.93 -2.07
N ASP A 470 -26.74 -8.29 -2.97
CA ASP A 470 -26.96 -8.23 -4.42
C ASP A 470 -25.89 -8.97 -5.25
N GLY A 471 -24.90 -9.58 -4.60
CA GLY A 471 -23.86 -10.34 -5.28
C GLY A 471 -22.63 -10.62 -4.45
N SER A 472 -21.58 -11.17 -5.08
CA SER A 472 -20.25 -11.32 -4.51
C SER A 472 -19.30 -10.34 -5.18
N TYR A 473 -18.49 -9.65 -4.38
CA TYR A 473 -17.60 -8.58 -4.83
C TYR A 473 -16.17 -8.85 -4.39
N GLU A 474 -15.25 -8.51 -5.27
CA GLU A 474 -13.81 -8.49 -4.95
C GLU A 474 -13.45 -7.11 -4.44
N VAL A 475 -12.94 -7.05 -3.22
CA VAL A 475 -12.48 -5.83 -2.57
C VAL A 475 -10.96 -5.85 -2.55
N LEU A 476 -10.36 -4.88 -3.23
CA LEU A 476 -8.92 -4.72 -3.32
C LEU A 476 -8.44 -3.79 -2.21
N PHE A 477 -7.40 -4.18 -1.50
CA PHE A 477 -6.69 -3.34 -0.55
C PHE A 477 -5.30 -3.07 -1.12
N LEU A 478 -5.06 -1.82 -1.52
CA LEU A 478 -3.86 -1.38 -2.22
C LEU A 478 -3.02 -0.49 -1.30
N GLY A 479 -1.86 -1.00 -0.88
CA GLY A 479 -0.91 -0.22 -0.09
C GLY A 479 -0.09 0.71 -0.97
N THR A 480 0.24 1.91 -0.46
CA THR A 480 1.02 2.91 -1.16
C THR A 480 2.39 3.14 -0.50
N ASP A 481 3.34 3.71 -1.25
CA ASP A 481 4.65 4.12 -0.75
C ASP A 481 4.56 5.28 0.26
N ARG A 482 3.43 5.98 0.33
CA ARG A 482 3.11 6.98 1.35
C ARG A 482 2.63 6.37 2.67
N GLY A 483 2.41 5.06 2.70
CA GLY A 483 1.89 4.36 3.87
C GLY A 483 0.39 4.54 4.05
N THR A 484 -0.36 4.78 2.98
CA THR A 484 -1.82 4.67 2.96
C THR A 484 -2.26 3.33 2.39
N VAL A 485 -3.47 2.88 2.73
CA VAL A 485 -4.16 1.77 2.09
C VAL A 485 -5.46 2.27 1.51
N GLN A 486 -5.66 2.03 0.22
CA GLN A 486 -6.91 2.29 -0.48
C GLN A 486 -7.74 1.01 -0.55
N LYS A 487 -9.00 1.10 -0.16
CA LYS A 487 -10.01 0.06 -0.30
C LYS A 487 -10.81 0.32 -1.57
N VAL A 488 -10.66 -0.54 -2.56
CA VAL A 488 -11.19 -0.33 -3.92
C VAL A 488 -12.08 -1.48 -4.33
N ILE A 489 -13.21 -1.18 -4.99
CA ILE A 489 -14.00 -2.17 -5.74
C ILE A 489 -14.08 -1.76 -7.21
N VAL A 490 -14.19 -2.75 -8.09
CA VAL A 490 -14.35 -2.53 -9.52
C VAL A 490 -15.65 -3.21 -9.97
N LEU A 491 -16.57 -2.43 -10.47
CA LEU A 491 -17.90 -2.89 -10.86
C LEU A 491 -18.05 -2.93 -12.37
N PRO A 492 -18.69 -3.97 -12.93
CA PRO A 492 -19.02 -3.99 -14.35
C PRO A 492 -20.12 -2.97 -14.65
N ARG A 493 -19.96 -2.23 -15.73
CA ARG A 493 -20.98 -1.37 -16.33
C ARG A 493 -21.71 -2.09 -17.45
N ASP A 494 -22.90 -1.60 -17.77
CA ASP A 494 -23.72 -2.18 -18.84
C ASP A 494 -23.13 -1.97 -20.26
N ASP A 495 -22.16 -1.05 -20.41
CA ASP A 495 -21.43 -0.69 -21.64
C ASP A 495 -20.10 -1.46 -21.82
N LEU A 496 -19.90 -2.59 -21.16
CA LEU A 496 -18.65 -3.37 -21.13
C LEU A 496 -17.44 -2.63 -20.51
N GLN A 497 -17.66 -1.44 -19.95
CA GLN A 497 -16.66 -0.72 -19.18
C GLN A 497 -16.73 -1.12 -17.71
N THR A 498 -15.72 -0.76 -16.95
CA THR A 498 -15.68 -0.96 -15.51
C THR A 498 -15.80 0.39 -14.81
N GLU A 499 -16.51 0.43 -13.69
CA GLU A 499 -16.56 1.56 -12.78
C GLU A 499 -15.68 1.24 -11.56
N GLU A 500 -14.61 1.97 -11.41
CA GLU A 500 -13.75 1.88 -10.24
C GLU A 500 -14.27 2.79 -9.14
N LEU A 501 -14.38 2.25 -7.93
CA LEU A 501 -14.82 2.98 -6.74
C LEU A 501 -13.80 2.81 -5.63
N VAL A 502 -13.19 3.91 -5.19
CA VAL A 502 -12.42 3.95 -3.96
C VAL A 502 -13.40 4.17 -2.81
N LEU A 503 -13.59 3.15 -1.99
CA LEU A 503 -14.54 3.21 -0.87
C LEU A 503 -13.97 3.97 0.30
N GLU A 504 -12.67 3.80 0.52
CA GLU A 504 -11.97 4.35 1.67
C GLU A 504 -10.47 4.44 1.40
N GLU A 505 -9.83 5.47 1.94
CA GLU A 505 -8.39 5.55 2.07
C GLU A 505 -8.03 5.75 3.54
N VAL A 506 -7.10 4.95 4.04
CA VAL A 506 -6.66 4.98 5.43
C VAL A 506 -5.17 5.23 5.47
N GLU A 507 -4.75 6.22 6.26
CA GLU A 507 -3.33 6.45 6.53
C GLU A 507 -2.80 5.36 7.45
N VAL A 508 -1.83 4.59 6.95
CA VAL A 508 -1.24 3.44 7.62
C VAL A 508 0.24 3.66 7.94
N PHE A 509 0.73 4.89 7.92
CA PHE A 509 2.11 5.20 8.34
C PHE A 509 2.47 4.57 9.68
N ARG A 510 1.46 4.09 10.32
CA ARG A 510 1.55 3.34 11.57
C ARG A 510 0.47 2.29 11.61
N GLN A 511 0.09 1.59 10.44
CA GLN A 511 -0.80 0.43 10.58
C GLN A 511 -2.00 0.42 9.61
N GLN A 512 -2.44 -0.58 8.98
CA GLN A 512 -2.82 -1.98 9.13
C GLN A 512 -3.86 -2.35 8.06
N LEU A 513 -4.08 -3.26 7.74
CA LEU A 513 -4.42 -4.72 7.77
C LEU A 513 -3.24 -5.32 8.47
N TYR A 514 -3.05 -6.52 8.87
CA TYR A 514 -1.74 -6.86 9.43
C TYR A 514 -0.63 -6.31 8.51
N VAL A 515 -0.24 -5.07 8.71
CA VAL A 515 0.79 -4.39 7.93
C VAL A 515 2.03 -4.28 8.79
N GLY A 516 3.09 -4.96 8.39
CA GLY A 516 4.42 -4.73 8.93
C GLY A 516 4.96 -3.40 8.41
N SER A 517 5.44 -2.56 9.30
CA SER A 517 6.17 -1.33 8.99
C SER A 517 7.51 -1.31 9.71
N VAL A 518 8.36 -0.33 9.44
CA VAL A 518 9.59 -0.14 10.23
C VAL A 518 9.33 0.14 11.71
N LEU A 519 8.10 0.47 12.10
CA LEU A 519 7.73 0.89 13.45
C LEU A 519 6.92 -0.14 14.24
N GLY A 520 6.46 -1.23 13.62
CA GLY A 520 5.65 -2.24 14.28
C GLY A 520 4.64 -2.93 13.36
N VAL A 521 3.78 -3.70 13.96
CA VAL A 521 2.67 -4.41 13.30
C VAL A 521 1.36 -3.88 13.85
N THR A 522 0.37 -3.78 13.05
CA THR A 522 -0.96 -3.36 13.50
C THR A 522 -2.09 -4.09 12.78
N HIS A 523 -3.24 -4.28 13.44
CA HIS A 523 -4.49 -4.92 12.99
C HIS A 523 -5.62 -3.89 12.79
N LEU A 524 -6.24 -3.81 11.62
CA LEU A 524 -7.35 -2.93 11.24
C LEU A 524 -8.60 -3.74 10.89
N ALA A 525 -9.75 -3.29 11.31
CA ALA A 525 -11.00 -3.87 10.85
C ALA A 525 -11.21 -3.61 9.35
N LEU A 526 -11.56 -4.65 8.58
CA LEU A 526 -11.85 -4.55 7.15
C LEU A 526 -13.11 -3.73 6.83
N HIS A 527 -13.91 -3.45 7.85
CA HIS A 527 -15.15 -2.71 7.74
C HIS A 527 -15.24 -1.63 8.82
N ARG A 528 -15.60 -0.42 8.44
CA ARG A 528 -15.87 0.71 9.33
C ARG A 528 -17.23 1.31 8.97
N CYS A 529 -18.28 0.52 9.12
CA CYS A 529 -19.64 0.87 8.68
C CYS A 529 -20.25 2.07 9.44
N ASP A 530 -19.79 2.31 10.64
CA ASP A 530 -20.17 3.45 11.49
C ASP A 530 -19.84 4.81 10.86
N VAL A 531 -18.78 4.90 10.04
CA VAL A 531 -18.43 6.14 9.33
C VAL A 531 -19.51 6.60 8.35
N TYR A 532 -20.35 5.69 7.86
CA TYR A 532 -21.46 6.00 6.97
C TYR A 532 -22.72 6.47 7.73
N GLY A 533 -22.69 6.48 9.08
CA GLY A 533 -23.72 7.06 9.93
C GLY A 533 -25.01 6.26 10.04
N GLU A 534 -26.09 6.94 10.47
CA GLU A 534 -27.36 6.31 10.79
C GLU A 534 -28.39 6.37 9.65
N ALA A 535 -28.14 7.15 8.61
CA ALA A 535 -29.09 7.28 7.52
C ALA A 535 -28.99 6.11 6.53
N CYS A 536 -30.16 5.54 6.18
CA CYS A 536 -30.25 4.46 5.19
C CYS A 536 -29.64 4.87 3.84
N ALA A 537 -29.88 6.13 3.43
CA ALA A 537 -29.38 6.64 2.16
C ALA A 537 -27.85 6.67 2.12
N ASP A 538 -27.20 7.17 3.17
CA ASP A 538 -25.75 7.29 3.24
C ASP A 538 -25.08 5.91 3.22
N CYS A 539 -25.65 4.94 3.95
CA CYS A 539 -25.18 3.56 3.98
C CYS A 539 -25.29 2.85 2.61
N CYS A 540 -26.40 3.07 1.89
CA CYS A 540 -26.57 2.50 0.55
C CYS A 540 -25.67 3.18 -0.50
N LEU A 541 -25.49 4.50 -0.40
CA LEU A 541 -24.65 5.28 -1.29
C LEU A 541 -23.15 4.99 -1.11
N ALA A 542 -22.74 4.55 0.08
CA ALA A 542 -21.37 4.12 0.32
C ALA A 542 -20.94 2.93 -0.55
N ARG A 543 -21.91 2.09 -0.97
CA ARG A 543 -21.68 0.93 -1.83
C ARG A 543 -20.62 -0.04 -1.31
N ASP A 544 -20.39 -0.02 0.01
CA ASP A 544 -19.41 -0.89 0.67
C ASP A 544 -20.01 -2.30 0.86
N PRO A 545 -19.39 -3.36 0.26
CA PRO A 545 -19.92 -4.73 0.35
C PRO A 545 -19.97 -5.28 1.78
N TYR A 546 -19.11 -4.76 2.67
CA TYR A 546 -19.10 -5.18 4.07
C TYR A 546 -20.22 -4.59 4.89
N CYS A 547 -20.92 -3.53 4.42
CA CYS A 547 -21.80 -2.70 5.20
C CYS A 547 -23.23 -2.70 4.69
N ALA A 548 -24.20 -2.74 5.61
CA ALA A 548 -25.62 -2.66 5.30
C ALA A 548 -26.36 -1.88 6.39
N TRP A 549 -27.40 -1.14 6.01
CA TRP A 549 -28.30 -0.52 6.98
C TRP A 549 -29.23 -1.56 7.60
N ASP A 550 -29.29 -1.62 8.92
CA ASP A 550 -30.02 -2.64 9.70
C ASP A 550 -31.43 -2.22 10.13
N GLY A 551 -31.81 -0.99 9.84
CA GLY A 551 -33.06 -0.35 10.27
C GLY A 551 -32.85 0.82 11.20
N LYS A 552 -31.63 1.00 11.76
CA LYS A 552 -31.24 2.09 12.67
C LYS A 552 -29.97 2.79 12.22
N SER A 553 -28.93 2.04 11.89
CA SER A 553 -27.60 2.56 11.50
C SER A 553 -26.94 1.68 10.43
N CYS A 554 -25.85 2.18 9.86
CA CYS A 554 -25.01 1.41 8.97
C CYS A 554 -24.13 0.45 9.79
N THR A 555 -24.28 -0.85 9.58
CA THR A 555 -23.62 -1.90 10.35
C THR A 555 -23.01 -2.95 9.45
N ARG A 556 -22.17 -3.83 10.01
CA ARG A 556 -21.62 -4.95 9.26
C ARG A 556 -22.71 -5.82 8.65
N TYR A 557 -22.60 -6.10 7.36
CA TYR A 557 -23.50 -7.02 6.67
C TYR A 557 -23.39 -8.43 7.23
N SER A 558 -24.52 -9.04 7.54
CA SER A 558 -24.62 -10.46 7.89
C SER A 558 -25.78 -11.11 7.15
N ALA A 559 -25.53 -12.24 6.49
CA ALA A 559 -26.55 -12.99 5.77
C ALA A 559 -27.67 -13.54 6.70
N SER A 560 -27.37 -13.73 7.99
CA SER A 560 -28.30 -14.24 9.00
C SER A 560 -29.30 -13.21 9.52
N GLN A 561 -29.07 -11.90 9.31
CA GLN A 561 -29.99 -10.86 9.73
C GLN A 561 -31.33 -10.89 9.01
N LYS A 562 -32.40 -10.46 9.68
CA LYS A 562 -33.76 -10.44 9.10
C LYS A 562 -33.79 -9.58 7.83
N ARG A 563 -34.10 -10.20 6.70
CA ARG A 563 -34.10 -9.58 5.37
C ARG A 563 -35.00 -8.34 5.25
N ARG A 564 -36.04 -8.20 6.08
CA ARG A 564 -37.01 -7.10 5.99
C ARG A 564 -36.48 -5.73 6.44
N SER A 565 -35.55 -5.69 7.37
CA SER A 565 -34.98 -4.43 7.88
C SER A 565 -33.67 -4.04 7.19
N ARG A 566 -32.97 -5.01 6.58
CA ARG A 566 -31.65 -4.81 6.00
C ARG A 566 -31.70 -4.17 4.61
N ARG A 567 -30.86 -3.13 4.38
CA ARG A 567 -30.72 -2.44 3.10
C ARG A 567 -29.27 -2.36 2.67
N GLN A 568 -29.00 -2.79 1.45
CA GLN A 568 -27.71 -2.74 0.78
C GLN A 568 -27.94 -2.78 -0.73
N ASP A 569 -27.22 -1.93 -1.48
CA ASP A 569 -27.23 -1.92 -2.95
C ASP A 569 -25.82 -1.53 -3.41
N VAL A 570 -24.92 -2.49 -3.57
CA VAL A 570 -23.55 -2.27 -3.96
C VAL A 570 -23.45 -1.90 -5.44
N LYS A 571 -24.25 -2.57 -6.27
CA LYS A 571 -24.21 -2.38 -7.74
C LYS A 571 -24.64 -0.99 -8.18
N TYR A 572 -25.70 -0.43 -7.61
CA TYR A 572 -26.28 0.83 -8.08
C TYR A 572 -26.28 1.96 -7.02
N GLY A 573 -26.11 1.62 -5.74
CA GLY A 573 -26.16 2.60 -4.64
C GLY A 573 -27.52 3.32 -4.54
N ASN A 574 -28.63 2.64 -4.87
CA ASN A 574 -29.93 3.30 -4.98
C ASN A 574 -30.79 3.17 -3.74
N PRO A 575 -30.89 4.23 -2.90
CA PRO A 575 -31.71 4.21 -1.70
C PRO A 575 -33.22 4.28 -2.01
N ILE A 576 -33.62 4.76 -3.21
CA ILE A 576 -35.04 5.02 -3.57
C ILE A 576 -35.83 3.72 -3.79
N ARG A 577 -35.19 2.68 -4.30
CA ARG A 577 -35.84 1.35 -4.48
C ARG A 577 -36.39 0.76 -3.18
N GLN A 578 -36.12 1.41 -2.05
CA GLN A 578 -36.40 0.88 -0.71
C GLN A 578 -37.27 1.78 0.18
N ASN A 579 -37.97 2.80 -0.37
CA ASN A 579 -39.03 3.60 0.26
C ASN A 579 -38.71 4.26 1.62
N TYR A 580 -37.47 4.67 1.88
CA TYR A 580 -37.13 5.39 3.11
C TYR A 580 -36.32 6.65 2.81
N ALA A 581 -36.98 7.78 2.68
CA ALA A 581 -36.37 9.10 2.82
C ALA A 581 -36.30 9.42 4.32
N SER A 582 -35.18 9.19 4.96
CA SER A 582 -34.94 9.73 6.30
C SER A 582 -34.58 11.20 6.17
N ASN A 583 -35.39 12.06 6.75
CA ASN A 583 -35.19 13.53 6.82
C ASN A 583 -34.28 13.94 7.99
N ASN A 584 -33.23 13.16 8.29
CA ASN A 584 -32.28 13.56 9.32
C ASN A 584 -31.28 14.59 8.77
N THR A 585 -31.76 15.80 8.51
CA THR A 585 -30.88 16.92 8.16
C THR A 585 -30.38 17.55 9.46
N LEU A 586 -29.08 17.67 9.62
CA LEU A 586 -28.48 18.39 10.76
C LEU A 586 -28.75 19.88 10.59
N GLU A 587 -29.43 20.50 11.56
CA GLU A 587 -29.68 21.93 11.58
C GLU A 587 -28.82 22.59 12.67
N MET A 588 -28.00 23.56 12.27
CA MET A 588 -27.03 24.24 13.14
C MET A 588 -27.11 25.74 12.92
N VAL A 589 -26.82 26.51 13.99
CA VAL A 589 -26.63 27.97 13.92
C VAL A 589 -25.13 28.25 14.08
N GLN A 590 -24.58 29.06 13.19
CA GLN A 590 -23.20 29.48 13.25
C GLN A 590 -23.11 31.02 13.21
N TYR A 591 -22.29 31.57 14.06
CA TYR A 591 -22.05 33.01 14.13
C TYR A 591 -20.71 33.36 13.43
N GLY A 592 -20.70 34.49 12.74
CA GLY A 592 -19.51 35.05 12.14
C GLY A 592 -19.44 36.55 12.35
N VAL A 593 -18.25 37.14 12.42
CA VAL A 593 -18.04 38.57 12.58
C VAL A 593 -17.81 39.22 11.23
N GLU A 594 -18.41 40.37 10.98
CA GLU A 594 -18.21 41.13 9.73
C GLU A 594 -16.73 41.44 9.49
N GLY A 595 -16.24 41.18 8.27
CA GLY A 595 -14.83 41.28 7.89
C GLY A 595 -13.99 40.03 8.19
N SER A 596 -14.44 39.10 9.03
CA SER A 596 -13.73 37.87 9.38
C SER A 596 -13.89 36.78 8.30
N THR A 597 -13.19 35.69 8.49
CA THR A 597 -13.32 34.47 7.67
C THR A 597 -14.02 33.38 8.47
N THR A 598 -15.03 32.74 7.87
CA THR A 598 -15.70 31.60 8.50
C THR A 598 -15.73 30.39 7.59
N PHE A 599 -15.75 29.20 8.18
CA PHE A 599 -15.84 27.93 7.47
C PHE A 599 -17.14 27.22 7.88
N LEU A 600 -17.94 26.89 6.86
CA LEU A 600 -19.18 26.13 7.05
C LEU A 600 -18.88 24.68 6.72
N GLU A 601 -18.88 23.82 7.72
CA GLU A 601 -18.52 22.42 7.59
C GLU A 601 -19.65 21.62 6.93
N CYS A 602 -19.29 20.81 5.95
CA CYS A 602 -20.15 19.79 5.36
C CYS A 602 -19.30 18.72 4.73
N GLN A 603 -19.26 17.57 5.37
CA GLN A 603 -18.48 16.44 4.92
C GLN A 603 -19.37 15.43 4.21
N ALA A 604 -18.99 15.04 2.98
CA ALA A 604 -19.60 13.91 2.31
C ALA A 604 -19.23 12.61 3.03
N ARG A 605 -20.21 11.75 3.24
CA ARG A 605 -19.99 10.43 3.87
C ARG A 605 -19.57 9.34 2.89
N SER A 606 -19.69 9.62 1.60
CA SER A 606 -19.22 8.76 0.53
C SER A 606 -18.30 9.57 -0.42
N PRO A 607 -17.15 9.04 -0.84
CA PRO A 607 -16.23 9.75 -1.74
C PRO A 607 -16.80 9.97 -3.15
N HIS A 608 -17.91 9.33 -3.50
CA HIS A 608 -18.52 9.39 -4.84
C HIS A 608 -19.59 10.46 -4.99
N VAL A 609 -19.84 11.21 -3.94
CA VAL A 609 -20.93 12.20 -3.85
C VAL A 609 -20.41 13.59 -4.20
N SER A 610 -21.09 14.29 -5.11
CA SER A 610 -20.83 15.71 -5.34
C SER A 610 -21.60 16.57 -4.36
N LEU A 611 -20.91 17.50 -3.66
CA LEU A 611 -21.52 18.45 -2.75
C LEU A 611 -21.93 19.72 -3.49
N LYS A 612 -23.17 20.18 -3.25
CA LYS A 612 -23.71 21.45 -3.73
C LYS A 612 -24.20 22.29 -2.58
N TRP A 613 -23.80 23.55 -2.58
CA TRP A 613 -24.22 24.52 -1.60
C TRP A 613 -25.27 25.48 -2.18
N HIS A 614 -26.33 25.73 -1.39
CA HIS A 614 -27.38 26.68 -1.70
C HIS A 614 -27.51 27.68 -0.55
N LEU A 615 -27.65 28.93 -0.89
CA LEU A 615 -27.95 30.02 0.06
C LEU A 615 -29.41 30.45 -0.10
N GLN A 616 -30.15 30.49 1.00
CA GLN A 616 -31.46 31.12 1.13
C GLN A 616 -31.33 32.29 2.10
N ARG A 617 -31.57 33.50 1.63
CA ARG A 617 -31.53 34.71 2.43
C ARG A 617 -32.84 34.86 3.21
N GLU A 618 -32.81 35.51 4.38
CA GLU A 618 -33.93 35.62 5.31
C GLU A 618 -35.20 36.26 4.66
N ASN A 619 -35.03 37.10 3.65
CA ASN A 619 -36.14 37.81 2.99
C ASN A 619 -36.46 37.25 1.59
N SER A 620 -36.08 36.02 1.29
CA SER A 620 -36.28 35.45 -0.04
C SER A 620 -36.54 33.94 0.02
N ASP A 621 -37.62 33.50 -0.56
CA ASP A 621 -37.91 32.08 -0.76
C ASP A 621 -37.04 31.43 -1.86
N ARG A 622 -36.26 32.23 -2.57
CA ARG A 622 -35.40 31.74 -3.67
C ARG A 622 -34.07 31.21 -3.12
N ARG A 623 -33.75 29.98 -3.45
CA ARG A 623 -32.45 29.34 -3.18
C ARG A 623 -31.49 29.59 -4.34
N LYS A 624 -30.33 30.17 -4.04
CA LYS A 624 -29.27 30.43 -5.03
C LYS A 624 -28.16 29.39 -4.83
N GLU A 625 -27.76 28.69 -5.90
CA GLU A 625 -26.57 27.82 -5.87
C GLU A 625 -25.32 28.71 -5.73
N ILE A 626 -24.46 28.35 -4.79
CA ILE A 626 -23.20 29.03 -4.52
C ILE A 626 -22.14 28.44 -5.45
N ARG A 627 -21.38 29.30 -6.11
CA ARG A 627 -20.22 28.95 -6.92
C ARG A 627 -18.94 29.45 -6.24
N SER A 628 -17.80 28.83 -6.52
CA SER A 628 -16.51 29.33 -6.05
C SER A 628 -16.17 30.61 -6.83
N GLU A 629 -16.30 31.76 -6.18
CA GLU A 629 -16.05 33.08 -6.75
C GLU A 629 -15.45 34.00 -5.67
N GLY A 630 -14.31 34.60 -5.92
CA GLY A 630 -13.70 35.64 -5.09
C GLY A 630 -13.59 35.27 -3.60
N ARG A 631 -14.57 35.75 -2.79
CA ARG A 631 -14.59 35.53 -1.33
C ARG A 631 -15.09 34.13 -0.91
N THR A 632 -15.68 33.38 -1.81
CA THR A 632 -16.33 32.10 -1.52
C THR A 632 -15.53 30.95 -2.16
N VAL A 633 -15.01 30.05 -1.35
CA VAL A 633 -14.22 28.90 -1.82
C VAL A 633 -14.89 27.61 -1.37
N LYS A 634 -15.27 26.76 -2.30
CA LYS A 634 -15.74 25.40 -2.01
C LYS A 634 -14.55 24.50 -1.76
N THR A 635 -14.60 23.74 -0.70
CA THR A 635 -13.67 22.67 -0.37
C THR A 635 -14.43 21.35 -0.26
N GLU A 636 -13.72 20.26 -0.18
CA GLU A 636 -14.30 18.92 0.02
C GLU A 636 -14.95 18.76 1.39
N GLN A 637 -14.53 19.55 2.37
CA GLN A 637 -15.01 19.49 3.75
C GLN A 637 -16.02 20.59 4.07
N GLY A 638 -16.32 21.49 3.10
CA GLY A 638 -17.24 22.58 3.37
C GLY A 638 -17.09 23.79 2.48
N LEU A 639 -17.52 24.92 2.99
CA LEU A 639 -17.54 26.22 2.30
C LEU A 639 -16.78 27.26 3.13
N LEU A 640 -15.70 27.78 2.57
CA LEU A 640 -14.92 28.87 3.16
C LEU A 640 -15.46 30.23 2.65
N LEU A 641 -15.88 31.07 3.57
CA LEU A 641 -16.33 32.45 3.32
C LEU A 641 -15.28 33.41 3.88
N ARG A 642 -14.66 34.21 3.00
CA ARG A 642 -13.65 35.21 3.36
C ARG A 642 -14.29 36.59 3.42
N SER A 643 -13.83 37.43 4.37
CA SER A 643 -14.31 38.82 4.54
C SER A 643 -15.84 38.89 4.58
N LEU A 644 -16.44 38.26 5.61
CA LEU A 644 -17.89 38.22 5.80
C LEU A 644 -18.52 39.59 5.71
N GLN A 645 -19.67 39.66 5.08
CA GLN A 645 -20.52 40.83 4.99
C GLN A 645 -21.87 40.53 5.64
N SER A 646 -22.54 41.54 6.16
CA SER A 646 -23.89 41.38 6.72
C SER A 646 -24.88 40.75 5.73
N SER A 647 -24.66 40.94 4.42
CA SER A 647 -25.45 40.33 3.33
C SER A 647 -25.20 38.79 3.16
N ASP A 648 -24.20 38.23 3.84
CA ASP A 648 -23.91 36.79 3.82
C ASP A 648 -24.73 36.01 4.86
N SER A 649 -25.45 36.71 5.74
CA SER A 649 -26.42 36.07 6.65
C SER A 649 -27.54 35.35 5.91
N GLY A 650 -27.90 34.15 6.40
CA GLY A 650 -28.94 33.33 5.79
C GLY A 650 -28.75 31.84 6.03
N VAL A 651 -29.64 31.05 5.47
CA VAL A 651 -29.60 29.58 5.60
C VAL A 651 -28.79 28.99 4.46
N TYR A 652 -27.66 28.40 4.81
CA TYR A 652 -26.79 27.64 3.92
C TYR A 652 -27.18 26.16 3.97
N GLN A 653 -27.52 25.62 2.82
CA GLN A 653 -27.91 24.22 2.70
C GLN A 653 -26.86 23.48 1.88
N CYS A 654 -26.22 22.48 2.50
CA CYS A 654 -25.34 21.56 1.84
C CYS A 654 -26.11 20.31 1.40
N THR A 655 -26.05 20.01 0.12
CA THR A 655 -26.77 18.89 -0.49
C THR A 655 -25.80 17.97 -1.19
N SER A 656 -25.84 16.70 -0.85
CA SER A 656 -25.12 15.64 -1.58
C SER A 656 -25.94 15.23 -2.81
N THR A 657 -25.23 15.01 -3.91
CA THR A 657 -25.86 14.53 -5.15
C THR A 657 -25.01 13.38 -5.71
N GLU A 658 -25.63 12.22 -5.88
CA GLU A 658 -25.05 11.09 -6.58
C GLU A 658 -26.06 10.57 -7.59
N LYS A 659 -25.66 10.49 -8.88
CA LYS A 659 -26.59 10.15 -10.00
C LYS A 659 -27.85 11.04 -9.91
N ASN A 660 -29.02 10.48 -9.67
CA ASN A 660 -30.30 11.22 -9.56
C ASN A 660 -30.79 11.40 -8.13
N PHE A 661 -30.02 10.97 -7.14
CA PHE A 661 -30.38 11.09 -5.74
C PHE A 661 -29.76 12.35 -5.12
N LYS A 662 -30.61 13.13 -4.43
CA LYS A 662 -30.23 14.35 -3.72
C LYS A 662 -30.64 14.23 -2.26
N HIS A 663 -29.68 14.43 -1.37
CA HIS A 663 -29.91 14.43 0.07
C HIS A 663 -29.30 15.68 0.71
N THR A 664 -30.04 16.34 1.62
CA THR A 664 -29.51 17.48 2.37
C THR A 664 -28.78 16.97 3.60
N LEU A 665 -27.46 17.20 3.65
CA LEU A 665 -26.62 16.76 4.77
C LEU A 665 -26.73 17.72 5.96
N VAL A 666 -26.61 19.03 5.69
CA VAL A 666 -26.56 20.06 6.72
C VAL A 666 -27.34 21.29 6.27
N LYS A 667 -28.07 21.90 7.18
CA LYS A 667 -28.60 23.27 7.10
C LYS A 667 -27.92 24.11 8.16
N LEU A 668 -27.18 25.12 7.75
CA LEU A 668 -26.46 26.05 8.61
C LEU A 668 -27.10 27.43 8.51
N GLN A 669 -27.61 27.93 9.59
CA GLN A 669 -28.02 29.33 9.67
C GLN A 669 -26.82 30.17 10.07
N LEU A 670 -26.27 30.90 9.13
CA LEU A 670 -25.17 31.84 9.37
C LEU A 670 -25.74 33.18 9.80
N VAL A 671 -25.35 33.65 10.97
CA VAL A 671 -25.67 34.98 11.50
C VAL A 671 -24.38 35.81 11.50
N VAL A 672 -24.33 36.85 10.67
CA VAL A 672 -23.17 37.74 10.62
C VAL A 672 -23.40 38.92 11.59
N LEU A 673 -22.54 38.99 12.60
CA LEU A 673 -22.57 40.05 13.62
C LEU A 673 -21.75 41.25 13.10
N SER A 674 -22.34 42.46 13.21
CA SER A 674 -21.61 43.67 12.84
C SER A 674 -20.47 43.94 13.83
N SER A 675 -19.38 44.50 13.34
CA SER A 675 -18.24 44.88 14.21
C SER A 675 -18.65 45.87 15.30
N ARG A 676 -19.69 46.67 15.08
CA ARG A 676 -20.27 47.59 16.09
C ARG A 676 -20.97 46.83 17.20
N THR A 677 -21.72 45.79 16.87
CA THR A 677 -22.43 44.95 17.87
C THR A 677 -21.46 44.18 18.75
N VAL A 678 -20.37 43.64 18.13
CA VAL A 678 -19.34 42.93 18.88
C VAL A 678 -18.59 43.85 19.82
N ASN A 679 -18.21 45.05 19.36
CA ASN A 679 -17.52 46.03 20.18
C ASN A 679 -18.38 46.58 21.32
N SER A 680 -19.70 46.76 21.13
CA SER A 680 -20.58 47.22 22.23
C SER A 680 -20.67 46.17 23.36
N VAL A 681 -20.70 44.88 23.03
CA VAL A 681 -20.74 43.78 24.01
C VAL A 681 -19.41 43.62 24.74
N LEU A 682 -18.26 43.78 24.01
CA LEU A 682 -16.93 43.72 24.60
C LEU A 682 -16.66 44.87 25.59
N VAL A 683 -17.23 46.06 25.34
CA VAL A 683 -17.15 47.22 26.25
C VAL A 683 -17.95 46.99 27.55
N GLU A 684 -19.10 46.32 27.48
CA GLU A 684 -19.91 45.99 28.67
C GLU A 684 -19.30 44.89 29.57
N THR A 685 -18.41 44.06 29.02
CA THR A 685 -17.83 42.91 29.77
C THR A 685 -16.51 43.20 30.49
N GLY A 686 -16.00 44.43 30.47
CA GLY A 686 -14.91 44.84 31.37
C GLY A 686 -13.71 45.48 30.72
N ASN A 687 -13.78 46.78 30.51
CA ASN A 687 -12.63 47.67 30.68
C ASN A 687 -13.11 49.11 30.90
N PRO A 688 -12.76 49.79 32.02
CA PRO A 688 -13.29 51.14 32.33
C PRO A 688 -12.41 52.22 31.74
N ALA A 689 -12.28 52.32 30.45
CA ALA A 689 -11.62 53.46 29.82
C ALA A 689 -12.00 53.64 28.36
N LEU A 690 -13.22 54.21 28.13
CA LEU A 690 -13.52 55.06 26.96
C LEU A 690 -14.91 55.70 27.14
N PRO A 691 -15.10 57.02 26.78
CA PRO A 691 -16.33 57.72 27.05
C PRO A 691 -17.49 57.30 26.12
N PRO A 692 -18.75 57.46 26.54
CA PRO A 692 -19.94 56.97 25.80
C PRO A 692 -20.23 57.84 24.58
N LEU A 693 -20.23 57.23 23.41
CA LEU A 693 -20.79 57.80 22.20
C LEU A 693 -22.30 57.50 22.15
N GLN A 694 -23.09 58.55 22.31
CA GLN A 694 -24.54 58.57 22.09
C GLN A 694 -24.85 58.24 20.63
N SER A 695 -25.58 57.16 20.36
CA SER A 695 -26.51 57.08 19.22
C SER A 695 -27.47 55.90 19.36
N SER A 696 -28.73 56.26 19.37
CA SER A 696 -30.00 55.58 19.03
C SER A 696 -30.03 54.08 18.77
N ALA A 697 -30.71 53.40 19.67
CA ALA A 697 -31.69 52.32 19.48
C ALA A 697 -31.42 51.22 18.45
N TRP A 698 -30.71 50.18 18.87
CA TRP A 698 -31.03 48.81 18.46
C TRP A 698 -30.83 47.89 19.67
N THR A 699 -31.92 47.37 20.23
CA THR A 699 -31.90 46.36 21.31
C THR A 699 -31.95 44.99 20.67
N PRO A 700 -30.90 44.15 20.79
CA PRO A 700 -30.99 42.74 20.40
C PRO A 700 -32.06 42.05 21.21
N SER A 701 -32.78 41.10 20.62
CA SER A 701 -33.74 40.30 21.37
C SER A 701 -33.00 39.56 22.50
N ALA A 702 -33.67 39.40 23.67
CA ALA A 702 -33.06 38.83 24.89
C ALA A 702 -32.41 37.44 24.66
N GLY A 703 -32.81 36.69 23.63
CA GLY A 703 -32.22 35.43 23.21
C GLY A 703 -30.85 35.60 22.55
N GLN A 704 -30.73 36.56 21.65
CA GLN A 704 -29.44 36.82 20.91
C GLN A 704 -28.35 37.33 21.85
N TYR A 705 -28.73 38.13 22.87
CA TYR A 705 -27.81 38.63 23.88
C TYR A 705 -27.26 37.49 24.76
N LYS A 706 -28.11 36.53 25.14
CA LYS A 706 -27.75 35.38 25.96
C LYS A 706 -26.81 34.44 25.21
N ASP A 707 -27.06 34.21 23.91
CA ASP A 707 -26.24 33.35 23.07
C ASP A 707 -24.86 33.99 22.81
N LEU A 708 -24.81 35.31 22.62
CA LEU A 708 -23.57 36.06 22.46
C LEU A 708 -22.71 36.02 23.74
N LEU A 709 -23.30 36.18 24.90
CA LEU A 709 -22.62 36.06 26.19
C LEU A 709 -22.08 34.65 26.42
N THR A 710 -22.83 33.63 26.00
CA THR A 710 -22.38 32.23 26.09
C THR A 710 -21.20 31.95 25.22
N ILE A 711 -21.13 32.52 24.02
CA ILE A 711 -19.97 32.38 23.10
C ILE A 711 -18.75 33.13 23.65
N LEU A 712 -18.93 34.34 24.14
CA LEU A 712 -17.83 35.19 24.69
C LEU A 712 -17.30 34.69 26.02
N SER A 713 -18.06 33.89 26.76
CA SER A 713 -17.63 33.26 28.02
C SER A 713 -16.87 31.97 27.86
N GLN A 714 -16.70 31.47 26.65
CA GLN A 714 -15.91 30.25 26.40
C GLN A 714 -14.40 30.56 26.56
N PRO A 715 -13.64 29.69 27.24
CA PRO A 715 -12.20 29.94 27.52
C PRO A 715 -11.36 30.06 26.25
N GLU A 716 -11.80 29.48 25.13
CA GLU A 716 -11.13 29.57 23.81
C GLU A 716 -11.21 30.98 23.20
N MET A 717 -12.28 31.76 23.50
CA MET A 717 -12.41 33.15 23.03
C MET A 717 -11.40 34.10 23.70
N GLY A 718 -10.97 33.81 24.92
CA GLY A 718 -9.91 34.53 25.58
C GLY A 718 -8.57 34.42 24.84
N LEU A 719 -8.25 33.22 24.35
CA LEU A 719 -7.05 32.95 23.56
C LEU A 719 -7.14 33.61 22.18
N ILE A 720 -8.29 33.61 21.54
CA ILE A 720 -8.51 34.27 20.23
C ILE A 720 -8.40 35.78 20.38
N ASN A 721 -8.94 36.37 21.42
CA ASN A 721 -8.82 37.81 21.70
C ASN A 721 -7.36 38.22 21.97
N GLN A 722 -6.61 37.42 22.71
CA GLN A 722 -5.19 37.67 22.97
C GLN A 722 -4.37 37.54 21.65
N TYR A 723 -4.69 36.57 20.82
CA TYR A 723 -4.06 36.42 19.51
C TYR A 723 -4.40 37.58 18.55
N CYS A 724 -5.64 38.07 18.56
CA CYS A 724 -6.03 39.25 17.78
C CYS A 724 -5.37 40.52 18.30
N GLN A 725 -5.25 40.71 19.60
CA GLN A 725 -4.55 41.88 20.19
C GLN A 725 -3.05 41.86 19.85
N ASP A 726 -2.41 40.72 19.95
CA ASP A 726 -1.00 40.54 19.55
C ASP A 726 -0.79 40.80 18.05
N TYR A 727 -1.75 40.42 17.22
CA TYR A 727 -1.70 40.65 15.77
C TYR A 727 -1.84 42.14 15.39
N TRP A 728 -2.74 42.88 16.06
CA TRP A 728 -2.94 44.32 15.81
C TRP A 728 -1.82 45.19 16.38
N GLN A 729 -1.17 44.80 17.46
CA GLN A 729 0.01 45.51 18.00
C GLN A 729 1.27 45.33 17.10
N LEU A 730 1.32 44.29 16.30
CA LEU A 730 2.39 44.06 15.32
C LEU A 730 2.19 44.81 13.98
N GLY A 731 1.01 45.38 13.75
CA GLY A 731 0.61 46.02 12.47
C GLY A 731 0.93 47.51 12.36
N GLU A 732 1.40 48.21 13.41
CA GLU A 732 1.72 49.66 13.37
C GLU A 732 3.15 49.99 12.95
N GLY A 733 3.90 49.02 12.43
CA GLY A 733 5.29 49.21 11.97
C GLY A 733 5.54 48.64 10.58
N SER A 734 5.38 49.48 9.56
CA SER A 734 5.91 49.34 8.16
C SER A 734 5.52 48.07 7.34
N PRO A 735 5.23 48.19 6.02
CA PRO A 735 4.69 47.11 5.21
C PRO A 735 5.78 46.08 4.83
N GLY A 736 5.85 44.99 5.54
CA GLY A 736 6.66 43.83 5.24
C GLY A 736 5.92 42.56 5.58
N ASP A 737 5.99 41.61 4.69
CA ASP A 737 5.33 40.31 4.57
C ASP A 737 4.90 39.65 5.90
N PRO A 738 3.63 39.38 6.17
CA PRO A 738 3.13 38.83 7.44
C PRO A 738 3.53 37.38 7.72
N ILE A 739 4.02 36.64 6.73
CA ILE A 739 4.44 35.23 6.88
C ILE A 739 5.78 35.08 7.62
N LEU A 740 6.64 36.09 7.53
CA LEU A 740 7.98 36.09 8.19
C LEU A 740 7.92 36.47 9.67
N ALA A 741 6.88 37.16 10.12
CA ALA A 741 6.70 37.55 11.52
C ALA A 741 6.26 36.37 12.40
N ILE A 742 5.46 35.44 11.88
CA ILE A 742 4.97 34.28 12.60
C ILE A 742 6.09 33.26 12.87
N SER A 743 7.07 33.15 11.98
CA SER A 743 8.22 32.25 12.15
C SER A 743 9.22 32.76 13.20
N LYS A 744 9.29 34.06 13.43
CA LYS A 744 10.16 34.67 14.48
C LYS A 744 9.56 34.59 15.87
N ALA A 745 8.26 34.65 16.03
CA ALA A 745 7.60 34.55 17.34
C ALA A 745 7.64 33.13 17.94
N ARG A 746 7.74 32.07 17.13
CA ARG A 746 7.91 30.68 17.60
C ARG A 746 9.32 30.31 18.05
N GLY A 747 10.34 31.12 17.70
CA GLY A 747 11.76 30.85 18.01
C GLY A 747 12.25 31.34 19.36
N ILE A 748 11.45 32.07 20.15
CA ILE A 748 11.96 32.78 21.35
C ILE A 748 11.64 32.07 22.70
N LYS A 749 10.87 31.00 22.72
CA LYS A 749 10.48 30.31 23.98
C LYS A 749 11.30 29.06 24.36
N GLU A 750 12.29 28.65 23.58
CA GLU A 750 13.07 27.41 23.90
C GLU A 750 14.54 27.55 24.16
N LEU A 751 15.07 28.76 24.45
CA LEU A 751 16.50 28.93 24.74
C LEU A 751 16.73 29.89 25.91
N LYS A 752 16.46 29.41 27.11
CA LYS A 752 17.09 29.88 28.35
C LYS A 752 17.45 28.70 29.21
N GLU A 753 18.57 28.07 28.89
CA GLU A 753 19.47 27.43 29.87
C GLU A 753 20.87 27.28 29.28
N GLN A 754 21.75 28.06 29.91
CA GLN A 754 23.17 27.90 30.13
C GLN A 754 24.16 27.64 28.97
N LYS A 755 24.97 28.62 28.63
CA LYS A 755 26.40 28.43 28.36
C LYS A 755 27.22 29.67 28.78
N LYS A 756 28.15 29.45 29.73
CA LYS A 756 29.23 30.36 30.11
C LYS A 756 30.27 30.48 28.98
N PRO A 757 31.00 31.62 28.90
CA PRO A 757 31.89 31.92 27.78
C PRO A 757 33.30 31.36 27.98
N ARG A 758 33.95 31.00 26.89
CA ARG A 758 35.39 30.78 26.84
C ARG A 758 36.03 31.54 25.67
N ASN A 759 37.09 32.24 26.02
CA ASN A 759 37.83 33.28 25.34
C ASN A 759 38.37 32.96 23.94
N ARG A 760 38.44 34.08 23.17
CA ARG A 760 39.24 34.33 21.97
C ARG A 760 40.72 34.10 22.16
N ARG A 761 41.41 33.66 21.13
CA ARG A 761 42.71 34.18 20.69
C ARG A 761 42.79 34.21 19.17
N HIS A 762 43.12 35.40 18.66
CA HIS A 762 43.53 35.76 17.31
C HIS A 762 44.82 35.03 16.90
N HIS A 763 44.97 34.71 15.62
CA HIS A 763 46.15 35.10 14.82
C HIS A 763 45.77 35.18 13.35
N ASN A 764 46.17 36.33 12.77
CA ASN A 764 46.21 36.71 11.38
C ASN A 764 47.40 35.99 10.71
N ASP A 765 47.35 35.85 9.42
CA ASP A 765 48.10 36.49 8.31
C ASP A 765 48.27 35.49 7.20
N GLU A 766 47.81 35.93 6.08
CA GLU A 766 48.43 36.41 4.83
C GLU A 766 49.07 35.38 3.91
N ASP A 767 48.50 35.36 2.75
CA ASP A 767 49.05 35.57 1.39
C ASP A 767 49.92 34.52 0.70
N LYS A 768 49.50 34.37 -0.57
CA LYS A 768 50.25 34.24 -1.86
C LYS A 768 50.32 32.88 -2.51
N HIS A 769 49.62 32.83 -3.61
CA HIS A 769 50.06 32.73 -5.04
C HIS A 769 51.01 31.62 -5.48
N GLU A 770 50.58 31.10 -6.62
CA GLU A 770 51.29 30.68 -7.86
C GLU A 770 51.50 29.21 -8.06
N ASP A 771 50.79 28.77 -9.05
CA ASP A 771 51.11 28.27 -10.41
C ASP A 771 52.03 27.04 -10.57
N ASP A 772 51.50 26.20 -11.42
CA ASP A 772 52.11 25.57 -12.60
C ASP A 772 52.66 24.13 -12.52
N LYS A 773 52.06 23.37 -13.46
CA LYS A 773 52.61 22.41 -14.42
C LYS A 773 53.02 21.00 -14.02
N ASP A 774 52.33 20.17 -14.79
CA ASP A 774 52.74 19.07 -15.70
C ASP A 774 53.73 17.98 -15.22
N GLU A 775 53.35 16.79 -15.47
CA GLU A 775 53.91 15.78 -16.36
C GLU A 775 53.93 14.33 -15.82
N HIS A 776 53.30 13.53 -16.64
CA HIS A 776 53.64 12.17 -17.13
C HIS A 776 54.39 11.16 -16.23
N SER A 777 53.83 10.00 -16.08
CA SER A 777 54.18 8.79 -16.87
C SER A 777 54.01 7.51 -16.05
N ASN A 778 53.25 6.59 -16.56
CA ASN A 778 53.56 5.24 -17.02
C ASN A 778 54.15 4.15 -16.10
N LEU A 779 53.55 3.00 -16.34
CA LEU A 779 54.07 1.62 -16.20
C LEU A 779 53.61 0.91 -14.91
N ALA A 780 52.76 -0.04 -14.99
CA ALA A 780 52.73 -1.39 -15.62
C ALA A 780 53.11 -2.49 -14.61
N GLU A 781 52.21 -3.47 -14.60
CA GLU A 781 52.43 -4.88 -14.33
C GLU A 781 52.92 -5.36 -12.95
N THR A 782 52.06 -6.02 -12.23
CA THR A 782 51.88 -7.49 -12.21
C THR A 782 50.58 -7.87 -11.57
#